data_0afe5ff689e7fcb38caadbdccf21a089
#
_entry.id   0afe5ff689e7fcb38caadbdccf21a089
#
_cell.length_a   1.000
_cell.length_b   1.000
_cell.length_c   1.000
_cell.angle_alpha   90.00
_cell.angle_beta   90.00
_cell.angle_gamma   90.00
#
_symmetry.space_group_name_H-M   'P 1'
#
loop_
_entity.id
_entity.type
_entity.pdbx_description
1 polymer ?
#
loop_
_entity_poly.entity_id
_entity_poly.type
_entity_poly.pdbx_seq_one_letter_code
_entity_poly.pdbx_strand_id
1 'polypeptide(L)'
;MTAQRLQLTWYNKDKALIPTETGKYGYTWVDPSDPRYCETHTLVLDDYVQGSQTPKSDEFAYSERADLEPQDDNLLILGESGDVLEALTRVPELAEKYVGKVKLIYIDPPFNTAQTFASYEDNLEHSIWLTMMRDRLHHMKKLLADDGSIWVHLDYAENHRMRLLLDEVFGCSNFIAEFVWQKADSPRGDAQRVSVDQDVILCYAASGSTVMNRMERTAADNARFSNPDGDSKGVWFSDNRSAPTNVMSWQHPSTFAIQHPISGEMIYPAKGGCWRFGRERLLESLNEYAEYASGDVDIAARVANTSLRSDQVRSDIPDLVLVDPASAAQCARTRIDDGNWPEFFVTATSFGRKSYPPNEGQPARSWWPNDQVGHNREAKSEIKALFSGATPFSTPKPERLLERIIHIGSNPGDIVLDVFAGSGTTAAVAQKMGRRWVTCELLESTFTTFTRPRLEKVLNDQDPGGITRTKGERVDATEDGLPDGVSPEDAAKFTSVLNKLIKDDPELKKSVEVKTLKAASKTRRTKEVVNWRGGGGFQVAHLSPACFDYAPELDRVMLTAAATGQTLIESVTANLGFTLLHPDDDYIFDARRGNALLKVVEGVATTEIVDWLASQIQPGETIVLAATTVMDGVRQHLRKLVKGSRVVALPDDVFRYSEGGDQ
;
A
#
# COMPACT_ATOMS: atom_id res chain seq x y z
N MET A 1 3.72 -34.62 -14.34
CA MET A 1 5.02 -33.92 -14.48
C MET A 1 5.08 -32.93 -13.31
N THR A 2 6.00 -33.15 -12.38
CA THR A 2 6.30 -32.18 -11.32
C THR A 2 6.83 -30.91 -12.00
N ALA A 3 6.12 -29.80 -11.88
CA ALA A 3 6.57 -28.53 -12.40
C ALA A 3 7.95 -28.21 -11.79
N GLN A 4 8.96 -28.02 -12.62
CA GLN A 4 10.25 -27.52 -12.19
C GLN A 4 10.03 -26.11 -11.66
N ARG A 5 10.32 -25.89 -10.38
CA ARG A 5 10.22 -24.56 -9.75
C ARG A 5 11.59 -23.89 -9.82
N LEU A 6 11.59 -22.59 -10.13
CA LEU A 6 12.77 -21.76 -9.92
C LEU A 6 13.07 -21.74 -8.41
N GLN A 7 14.33 -21.99 -8.06
CA GLN A 7 14.78 -21.98 -6.66
C GLN A 7 15.83 -20.87 -6.49
N LEU A 8 15.53 -19.93 -5.61
CA LEU A 8 16.50 -18.92 -5.17
C LEU A 8 17.34 -19.51 -4.04
N THR A 9 18.67 -19.42 -4.14
CA THR A 9 19.58 -19.89 -3.10
C THR A 9 20.66 -18.84 -2.81
N TRP A 10 21.15 -18.81 -1.56
CA TRP A 10 22.25 -17.96 -1.11
C TRP A 10 23.00 -18.67 0.03
N TYR A 11 24.15 -18.10 0.43
CA TYR A 11 24.97 -18.65 1.50
C TYR A 11 24.19 -18.67 2.83
N ASN A 12 24.18 -19.82 3.52
CA ASN A 12 23.46 -20.02 4.80
C ASN A 12 21.94 -19.75 4.73
N LYS A 13 21.29 -20.02 3.60
CA LYS A 13 19.82 -19.82 3.48
C LYS A 13 19.01 -20.57 4.53
N ASP A 14 19.50 -21.72 4.99
CA ASP A 14 18.89 -22.59 6.00
C ASP A 14 19.21 -22.18 7.46
N LYS A 15 20.03 -21.15 7.64
CA LYS A 15 20.37 -20.59 8.96
C LYS A 15 19.46 -19.43 9.32
N ALA A 16 19.51 -19.06 10.60
CA ALA A 16 18.84 -17.92 11.20
C ALA A 16 19.86 -16.82 11.56
N LEU A 17 19.35 -15.65 11.88
CA LEU A 17 20.14 -14.48 12.26
C LEU A 17 19.71 -13.97 13.62
N ILE A 18 20.67 -13.60 14.45
CA ILE A 18 20.42 -12.81 15.66
C ILE A 18 21.20 -11.50 15.59
N PRO A 19 20.70 -10.39 16.19
CA PRO A 19 21.44 -9.14 16.30
C PRO A 19 22.75 -9.32 17.05
N THR A 20 23.83 -8.70 16.57
CA THR A 20 25.15 -8.72 17.27
C THR A 20 25.18 -7.73 18.43
N GLU A 21 24.48 -6.61 18.30
CA GLU A 21 24.33 -5.57 19.31
C GLU A 21 22.89 -5.04 19.29
N THR A 22 22.32 -4.81 20.45
CA THR A 22 20.99 -4.19 20.55
C THR A 22 21.00 -2.78 19.96
N GLY A 23 20.02 -2.46 19.14
CA GLY A 23 19.86 -1.14 18.56
C GLY A 23 20.77 -0.83 17.35
N LYS A 24 21.34 -1.86 16.69
CA LYS A 24 22.14 -1.71 15.48
C LYS A 24 21.80 -2.77 14.44
N TYR A 25 21.98 -2.43 13.16
CA TYR A 25 21.91 -3.37 12.05
C TYR A 25 23.24 -4.16 11.95
N GLY A 26 23.38 -5.19 12.78
CA GLY A 26 24.47 -6.13 12.73
C GLY A 26 23.98 -7.51 13.13
N TYR A 27 24.27 -8.55 12.34
CA TYR A 27 23.73 -9.88 12.53
C TYR A 27 24.83 -10.94 12.52
N THR A 28 24.62 -12.00 13.29
CA THR A 28 25.44 -13.20 13.24
C THR A 28 24.59 -14.42 12.91
N TRP A 29 25.20 -15.40 12.23
CA TRP A 29 24.55 -16.64 11.85
C TRP A 29 24.42 -17.58 13.06
N VAL A 30 23.22 -18.12 13.22
CA VAL A 30 22.93 -19.15 14.22
C VAL A 30 22.13 -20.31 13.59
N ASP A 31 22.01 -21.40 14.32
CA ASP A 31 21.06 -22.46 13.97
C ASP A 31 19.64 -21.98 14.21
N PRO A 32 18.62 -22.37 13.39
CA PRO A 32 17.24 -22.03 13.66
C PRO A 32 16.71 -22.53 15.03
N SER A 33 17.37 -23.50 15.64
CA SER A 33 17.05 -23.99 16.99
C SER A 33 17.78 -23.24 18.11
N ASP A 34 18.57 -22.19 17.78
CA ASP A 34 19.26 -21.38 18.79
C ASP A 34 18.22 -20.69 19.70
N PRO A 35 18.35 -20.85 21.02
CA PRO A 35 17.37 -20.27 21.97
C PRO A 35 17.17 -18.77 21.83
N ARG A 36 18.22 -18.02 21.47
CA ARG A 36 18.15 -16.56 21.27
C ARG A 36 17.35 -16.18 20.03
N TYR A 37 17.31 -17.06 19.00
CA TYR A 37 16.44 -16.91 17.84
C TYR A 37 15.02 -17.39 18.10
N CYS A 38 14.86 -18.43 18.97
CA CYS A 38 13.56 -19.02 19.27
C CYS A 38 12.77 -18.22 20.33
N GLU A 39 13.42 -17.33 21.10
CA GLU A 39 12.78 -16.56 22.16
C GLU A 39 11.80 -15.53 21.56
N THR A 40 10.54 -15.61 21.97
CA THR A 40 9.53 -14.62 21.64
C THR A 40 9.52 -13.53 22.69
N HIS A 41 9.89 -12.32 22.30
CA HIS A 41 9.78 -11.13 23.13
C HIS A 41 8.32 -10.67 23.27
N THR A 42 7.99 -10.06 24.38
CA THR A 42 6.69 -9.41 24.61
C THR A 42 6.81 -7.90 24.42
N LEU A 43 5.68 -7.18 24.41
CA LEU A 43 5.67 -5.73 24.37
C LEU A 43 5.39 -5.18 25.77
N VAL A 44 6.31 -4.36 26.25
CA VAL A 44 6.14 -3.56 27.47
C VAL A 44 5.50 -2.23 27.05
N LEU A 45 4.32 -1.94 27.62
CA LEU A 45 3.61 -0.69 27.34
C LEU A 45 4.20 0.44 28.20
N ASP A 46 4.59 1.54 27.55
CA ASP A 46 5.19 2.69 28.23
C ASP A 46 4.12 3.72 28.62
N ASP A 47 3.61 4.44 27.61
CA ASP A 47 2.61 5.48 27.79
C ASP A 47 1.65 5.56 26.60
N TYR A 48 0.50 6.19 26.83
CA TYR A 48 -0.47 6.45 25.80
C TYR A 48 -0.49 7.94 25.46
N VAL A 49 -0.27 8.26 24.18
CA VAL A 49 -0.30 9.62 23.66
C VAL A 49 -1.64 9.91 23.03
N GLN A 50 -2.33 10.93 23.52
CA GLN A 50 -3.61 11.38 22.99
C GLN A 50 -3.49 12.79 22.42
N GLY A 51 -4.04 13.02 21.24
CA GLY A 51 -4.10 14.31 20.59
C GLY A 51 -5.47 14.96 20.68
N SER A 52 -5.54 16.18 20.17
CA SER A 52 -6.78 16.95 20.13
C SER A 52 -7.06 17.51 18.74
N GLN A 53 -8.33 17.53 18.34
CA GLN A 53 -8.74 18.10 17.06
C GLN A 53 -8.89 19.63 17.16
N THR A 54 -8.30 20.35 16.20
CA THR A 54 -8.51 21.79 16.02
C THR A 54 -9.93 22.04 15.49
N PRO A 55 -10.72 22.93 16.09
CA PRO A 55 -12.04 23.31 15.57
C PRO A 55 -11.95 23.90 14.15
N LYS A 56 -12.99 23.70 13.34
CA LYS A 56 -13.11 24.33 12.03
C LYS A 56 -13.23 25.85 12.15
N SER A 57 -12.67 26.57 11.20
CA SER A 57 -12.80 28.02 11.07
C SER A 57 -13.25 28.42 9.67
N ASP A 58 -13.79 29.63 9.52
CA ASP A 58 -14.23 30.17 8.23
C ASP A 58 -13.08 30.59 7.30
N GLU A 59 -11.83 30.57 7.78
CA GLU A 59 -10.66 30.95 7.00
C GLU A 59 -10.29 29.88 5.95
N PHE A 60 -10.61 28.62 6.21
CA PHE A 60 -10.25 27.47 5.39
C PHE A 60 -11.48 26.81 4.75
N ALA A 61 -11.24 26.07 3.69
CA ALA A 61 -12.12 25.01 3.23
C ALA A 61 -11.68 23.67 3.87
N TYR A 62 -12.56 22.69 3.92
CA TYR A 62 -12.25 21.38 4.51
C TYR A 62 -12.62 20.28 3.53
N SER A 63 -11.73 19.31 3.36
CA SER A 63 -12.05 18.10 2.59
C SER A 63 -12.87 17.12 3.45
N GLU A 64 -13.49 16.13 2.81
CA GLU A 64 -14.18 15.03 3.49
C GLU A 64 -13.24 14.28 4.46
N ARG A 65 -11.95 14.22 4.14
CA ARG A 65 -10.92 13.60 5.00
C ARG A 65 -10.80 14.31 6.36
N ALA A 66 -10.98 15.63 6.41
CA ALA A 66 -10.95 16.40 7.66
C ALA A 66 -12.12 16.09 8.60
N ASP A 67 -13.14 15.37 8.13
CA ASP A 67 -14.30 14.95 8.88
C ASP A 67 -14.27 13.47 9.28
N LEU A 68 -13.23 12.73 8.87
CA LEU A 68 -13.02 11.37 9.35
C LEU A 68 -12.75 11.37 10.85
N GLU A 69 -13.26 10.34 11.53
CA GLU A 69 -12.96 10.12 12.94
C GLU A 69 -11.48 9.73 13.11
N PRO A 70 -10.72 10.48 13.92
CA PRO A 70 -9.31 10.18 14.14
C PRO A 70 -9.14 8.84 14.87
N GLN A 71 -8.24 8.00 14.38
CA GLN A 71 -7.97 6.69 14.96
C GLN A 71 -7.12 6.83 16.24
N ASP A 72 -7.46 6.06 17.27
CA ASP A 72 -6.79 6.07 18.58
C ASP A 72 -6.22 4.69 18.97
N ASP A 73 -6.55 3.63 18.25
CA ASP A 73 -6.03 2.28 18.42
C ASP A 73 -4.78 2.04 17.56
N ASN A 74 -3.74 2.83 17.80
CA ASN A 74 -2.47 2.77 17.08
C ASN A 74 -1.33 2.35 18.00
N LEU A 75 -0.22 1.86 17.43
CA LEU A 75 0.90 1.32 18.19
C LEU A 75 2.25 1.76 17.59
N LEU A 76 3.06 2.41 18.42
CA LEU A 76 4.45 2.81 18.16
C LEU A 76 5.39 1.98 19.01
N ILE A 77 6.33 1.25 18.41
CA ILE A 77 7.21 0.30 19.11
C ILE A 77 8.67 0.70 18.92
N LEU A 78 9.43 0.73 20.01
CA LEU A 78 10.89 0.76 19.98
C LEU A 78 11.43 -0.67 20.02
N GLY A 79 12.06 -1.13 18.95
CA GLY A 79 12.58 -2.49 18.92
C GLY A 79 13.08 -2.93 17.55
N GLU A 80 13.71 -4.10 17.51
CA GLU A 80 14.15 -4.76 16.29
C GLU A 80 12.93 -5.30 15.53
N SER A 81 12.91 -5.07 14.22
CA SER A 81 11.73 -5.36 13.38
C SER A 81 11.35 -6.85 13.31
N GLY A 82 12.32 -7.76 13.37
CA GLY A 82 12.07 -9.20 13.41
C GLY A 82 11.39 -9.62 14.70
N ASP A 83 11.92 -9.19 15.84
CA ASP A 83 11.38 -9.49 17.16
C ASP A 83 9.99 -8.85 17.37
N VAL A 84 9.80 -7.63 16.86
CA VAL A 84 8.48 -6.97 16.87
C VAL A 84 7.47 -7.77 16.03
N LEU A 85 7.83 -8.18 14.82
CA LEU A 85 6.96 -8.98 13.96
C LEU A 85 6.65 -10.35 14.56
N GLU A 86 7.63 -10.94 15.24
CA GLU A 86 7.43 -12.20 15.97
C GLU A 86 6.45 -12.00 17.13
N ALA A 87 6.63 -10.96 17.96
CA ALA A 87 5.70 -10.61 19.02
C ALA A 87 4.26 -10.44 18.50
N LEU A 88 4.08 -9.67 17.41
CA LEU A 88 2.76 -9.44 16.79
C LEU A 88 2.11 -10.72 16.26
N THR A 89 2.89 -11.76 15.94
CA THR A 89 2.39 -13.01 15.35
C THR A 89 2.30 -14.17 16.35
N ARG A 90 3.00 -14.11 17.48
CA ARG A 90 3.11 -15.23 18.44
C ARG A 90 2.53 -14.94 19.81
N VAL A 91 2.65 -13.70 20.32
CA VAL A 91 2.01 -13.33 21.60
C VAL A 91 0.50 -13.38 21.41
N PRO A 92 -0.25 -14.24 22.12
CA PRO A 92 -1.65 -14.53 21.79
C PRO A 92 -2.55 -13.30 21.68
N GLU A 93 -2.42 -12.34 22.59
CA GLU A 93 -3.23 -11.13 22.63
C GLU A 93 -2.94 -10.22 21.42
N LEU A 94 -1.68 -10.16 20.99
CA LEU A 94 -1.28 -9.41 19.80
C LEU A 94 -1.66 -10.15 18.53
N ALA A 95 -1.48 -11.48 18.51
CA ALA A 95 -1.84 -12.32 17.36
C ALA A 95 -3.36 -12.26 17.08
N GLU A 96 -4.20 -12.29 18.12
CA GLU A 96 -5.65 -12.11 17.98
C GLU A 96 -6.00 -10.76 17.36
N LYS A 97 -5.23 -9.71 17.67
CA LYS A 97 -5.47 -8.35 17.18
C LYS A 97 -4.95 -8.13 15.77
N TYR A 98 -3.85 -8.76 15.35
CA TYR A 98 -3.13 -8.38 14.14
C TYR A 98 -3.00 -9.48 13.08
N VAL A 99 -2.99 -10.78 13.42
CA VAL A 99 -2.85 -11.87 12.45
C VAL A 99 -4.06 -11.91 11.52
N GLY A 100 -3.79 -11.83 10.21
CA GLY A 100 -4.83 -11.79 9.19
C GLY A 100 -5.68 -10.52 9.17
N LYS A 101 -5.21 -9.42 9.79
CA LYS A 101 -5.97 -8.16 9.93
C LYS A 101 -5.30 -6.95 9.28
N VAL A 102 -4.02 -7.02 8.97
CA VAL A 102 -3.28 -5.92 8.36
C VAL A 102 -3.65 -5.79 6.89
N LYS A 103 -4.19 -4.66 6.49
CA LYS A 103 -4.64 -4.42 5.12
C LYS A 103 -3.51 -4.02 4.18
N LEU A 104 -2.59 -3.19 4.66
CA LEU A 104 -1.47 -2.70 3.89
C LEU A 104 -0.20 -2.79 4.72
N ILE A 105 0.84 -3.41 4.17
CA ILE A 105 2.20 -3.33 4.68
C ILE A 105 3.01 -2.49 3.70
N TYR A 106 3.62 -1.41 4.19
CA TYR A 106 4.63 -0.66 3.46
C TYR A 106 5.93 -0.73 4.24
N ILE A 107 7.01 -1.08 3.57
CA ILE A 107 8.35 -1.09 4.16
C ILE A 107 9.37 -0.39 3.27
N ASP A 108 10.26 0.35 3.91
CA ASP A 108 11.42 1.03 3.36
C ASP A 108 12.68 0.52 4.08
N PRO A 109 13.06 -0.79 3.86
CA PRO A 109 14.17 -1.41 4.59
C PRO A 109 15.51 -0.80 4.18
N PRO A 110 16.61 -1.06 4.91
CA PRO A 110 17.94 -0.66 4.47
C PRO A 110 18.21 -1.12 3.02
N PHE A 111 18.63 -0.19 2.15
CA PHE A 111 18.79 -0.47 0.71
C PHE A 111 20.06 -1.25 0.36
N ASN A 112 20.95 -1.39 1.33
CA ASN A 112 22.24 -2.08 1.18
C ASN A 112 23.14 -1.45 0.10
N THR A 113 23.20 -0.13 0.07
CA THR A 113 23.92 0.66 -0.94
C THR A 113 25.42 0.82 -0.64
N ALA A 114 25.92 0.22 0.43
CA ALA A 114 27.29 0.40 0.96
C ALA A 114 27.60 1.86 1.33
N GLN A 115 26.58 2.66 1.69
CA GLN A 115 26.72 4.04 2.17
C GLN A 115 26.59 4.07 3.69
N THR A 116 27.45 4.87 4.33
CA THR A 116 27.31 5.15 5.76
C THR A 116 26.43 6.39 5.94
N PHE A 117 25.25 6.23 6.53
CA PHE A 117 24.38 7.34 6.92
C PHE A 117 24.69 7.75 8.36
N ALA A 118 24.33 8.98 8.72
CA ALA A 118 24.54 9.50 10.08
C ALA A 118 23.80 8.67 11.17
N SER A 119 22.73 7.98 10.78
CA SER A 119 21.88 7.18 11.66
C SER A 119 22.16 5.68 11.59
N TYR A 120 22.68 5.14 10.49
CA TYR A 120 22.98 3.69 10.34
C TYR A 120 23.96 3.40 9.20
N GLU A 121 24.60 2.23 9.24
CA GLU A 121 25.42 1.69 8.16
C GLU A 121 24.53 0.84 7.21
N ASP A 122 24.52 1.21 5.94
CA ASP A 122 23.78 0.52 4.88
C ASP A 122 24.73 -0.40 4.09
N ASN A 123 25.33 -1.36 4.78
CA ASN A 123 26.35 -2.26 4.22
C ASN A 123 26.30 -3.66 4.88
N LEU A 124 25.23 -4.39 4.60
CA LEU A 124 25.10 -5.79 4.97
C LEU A 124 25.60 -6.69 3.81
N GLU A 125 26.19 -7.84 4.15
CA GLU A 125 26.46 -8.87 3.15
C GLU A 125 25.10 -9.36 2.57
N HIS A 126 25.03 -9.57 1.25
CA HIS A 126 23.78 -9.87 0.55
C HIS A 126 23.01 -11.07 1.12
N SER A 127 23.73 -12.13 1.56
CA SER A 127 23.08 -13.31 2.15
C SER A 127 22.46 -13.01 3.52
N ILE A 128 23.11 -12.15 4.32
CA ILE A 128 22.59 -11.66 5.60
C ILE A 128 21.32 -10.82 5.34
N TRP A 129 21.42 -9.87 4.41
CA TRP A 129 20.29 -9.03 4.05
C TRP A 129 19.08 -9.85 3.56
N LEU A 130 19.32 -10.84 2.68
CA LEU A 130 18.26 -11.72 2.19
C LEU A 130 17.62 -12.57 3.29
N THR A 131 18.43 -13.11 4.21
CA THR A 131 17.92 -13.91 5.33
C THR A 131 17.12 -13.02 6.31
N MET A 132 17.66 -11.84 6.63
CA MET A 132 16.96 -10.85 7.44
C MET A 132 15.58 -10.52 6.85
N MET A 133 15.51 -10.26 5.55
CA MET A 133 14.23 -9.93 4.89
C MET A 133 13.31 -11.14 4.77
N ARG A 134 13.84 -12.34 4.47
CA ARG A 134 13.05 -13.58 4.42
C ARG A 134 12.24 -13.80 5.70
N ASP A 135 12.90 -13.73 6.84
CA ASP A 135 12.28 -14.01 8.13
C ASP A 135 11.17 -12.99 8.43
N ARG A 136 11.41 -11.71 8.15
CA ARG A 136 10.40 -10.66 8.30
C ARG A 136 9.22 -10.83 7.36
N LEU A 137 9.47 -11.18 6.10
CA LEU A 137 8.41 -11.39 5.10
C LEU A 137 7.49 -12.56 5.48
N HIS A 138 8.00 -13.61 6.12
CA HIS A 138 7.18 -14.71 6.61
C HIS A 138 6.20 -14.27 7.71
N HIS A 139 6.66 -13.44 8.66
CA HIS A 139 5.78 -12.85 9.67
C HIS A 139 4.79 -11.85 9.06
N MET A 140 5.25 -10.98 8.18
CA MET A 140 4.39 -10.02 7.48
C MET A 140 3.27 -10.71 6.71
N LYS A 141 3.57 -11.85 6.06
CA LYS A 141 2.56 -12.66 5.36
C LYS A 141 1.47 -13.19 6.30
N LYS A 142 1.83 -13.60 7.52
CA LYS A 142 0.86 -14.04 8.54
C LYS A 142 -0.04 -12.89 9.03
N LEU A 143 0.50 -11.68 9.10
CA LEU A 143 -0.24 -10.48 9.54
C LEU A 143 -1.21 -9.97 8.49
N LEU A 144 -0.91 -10.16 7.19
CA LEU A 144 -1.76 -9.66 6.11
C LEU A 144 -3.14 -10.30 6.11
N ALA A 145 -4.17 -9.47 5.93
CA ALA A 145 -5.51 -9.91 5.60
C ALA A 145 -5.52 -10.59 4.21
N ASP A 146 -6.47 -11.48 3.97
CA ASP A 146 -6.57 -12.22 2.69
C ASP A 146 -6.67 -11.30 1.47
N ASP A 147 -7.27 -10.12 1.64
CA ASP A 147 -7.42 -9.08 0.62
C ASP A 147 -6.40 -7.95 0.77
N GLY A 148 -5.37 -8.14 1.59
CA GLY A 148 -4.30 -7.18 1.86
C GLY A 148 -3.21 -7.15 0.79
N SER A 149 -2.28 -6.21 0.92
CA SER A 149 -1.13 -6.04 0.03
C SER A 149 0.13 -5.61 0.76
N ILE A 150 1.28 -6.03 0.22
CA ILE A 150 2.60 -5.59 0.68
C ILE A 150 3.30 -4.76 -0.39
N TRP A 151 3.93 -3.67 0.04
CA TRP A 151 4.63 -2.69 -0.78
C TRP A 151 6.06 -2.53 -0.25
N VAL A 152 7.04 -2.93 -1.05
CA VAL A 152 8.45 -2.92 -0.66
C VAL A 152 9.21 -1.91 -1.51
N HIS A 153 9.68 -0.85 -0.87
CA HIS A 153 10.39 0.25 -1.50
C HIS A 153 11.90 -0.01 -1.47
N LEU A 154 12.55 0.04 -2.60
CA LEU A 154 13.98 -0.23 -2.74
C LEU A 154 14.58 0.61 -3.88
N ASP A 155 15.88 0.82 -3.82
CA ASP A 155 16.66 1.28 -4.95
C ASP A 155 17.14 0.12 -5.84
N TYR A 156 18.10 0.39 -6.72
CA TYR A 156 18.65 -0.61 -7.66
C TYR A 156 19.54 -1.67 -7.01
N ALA A 157 20.00 -1.49 -5.76
CA ALA A 157 20.98 -2.40 -5.15
C ALA A 157 20.38 -3.78 -4.86
N GLU A 158 19.18 -3.84 -4.25
CA GLU A 158 18.56 -5.09 -3.82
C GLU A 158 17.19 -5.39 -4.44
N ASN A 159 16.60 -4.49 -5.25
CA ASN A 159 15.26 -4.66 -5.79
C ASN A 159 15.07 -5.98 -6.57
N HIS A 160 16.06 -6.37 -7.37
CA HIS A 160 16.04 -7.57 -8.20
C HIS A 160 16.08 -8.86 -7.37
N ARG A 161 16.82 -8.87 -6.25
CA ARG A 161 16.86 -10.00 -5.31
C ARG A 161 15.60 -10.08 -4.48
N MET A 162 15.11 -8.93 -4.00
CA MET A 162 13.83 -8.83 -3.27
C MET A 162 12.67 -9.31 -4.12
N ARG A 163 12.64 -8.99 -5.41
CA ARG A 163 11.60 -9.48 -6.31
C ARG A 163 11.52 -11.01 -6.32
N LEU A 164 12.66 -11.69 -6.41
CA LEU A 164 12.72 -13.15 -6.37
C LEU A 164 12.34 -13.72 -5.00
N LEU A 165 12.72 -13.03 -3.92
CA LEU A 165 12.35 -13.41 -2.57
C LEU A 165 10.82 -13.26 -2.34
N LEU A 166 10.22 -12.20 -2.83
CA LEU A 166 8.77 -11.99 -2.78
C LEU A 166 8.02 -13.04 -3.62
N ASP A 167 8.56 -13.43 -4.79
CA ASP A 167 8.02 -14.53 -5.59
C ASP A 167 8.05 -15.86 -4.82
N GLU A 168 9.09 -16.12 -4.02
CA GLU A 168 9.20 -17.32 -3.18
C GLU A 168 8.21 -17.29 -2.01
N VAL A 169 8.10 -16.16 -1.30
CA VAL A 169 7.25 -16.03 -0.10
C VAL A 169 5.77 -15.88 -0.45
N PHE A 170 5.44 -14.97 -1.35
CA PHE A 170 4.04 -14.62 -1.68
C PHE A 170 3.50 -15.38 -2.89
N GLY A 171 4.37 -15.90 -3.74
CA GLY A 171 4.02 -16.54 -5.01
C GLY A 171 4.01 -15.56 -6.17
N CYS A 172 4.60 -15.93 -7.31
CA CYS A 172 4.69 -15.07 -8.50
C CYS A 172 3.33 -14.68 -9.09
N SER A 173 2.27 -15.49 -8.87
CA SER A 173 0.90 -15.17 -9.30
C SER A 173 0.27 -13.99 -8.54
N ASN A 174 0.80 -13.67 -7.37
CA ASN A 174 0.31 -12.59 -6.52
C ASN A 174 1.04 -11.25 -6.75
N PHE A 175 1.98 -11.23 -7.70
CA PHE A 175 2.60 -9.98 -8.12
C PHE A 175 1.57 -9.07 -8.79
N ILE A 176 1.45 -7.83 -8.28
CA ILE A 176 0.55 -6.81 -8.82
C ILE A 176 1.27 -5.92 -9.81
N ALA A 177 2.30 -5.22 -9.35
CA ALA A 177 3.06 -4.27 -10.15
C ALA A 177 4.41 -3.90 -9.55
N GLU A 178 5.27 -3.39 -10.39
CA GLU A 178 6.45 -2.62 -10.03
C GLU A 178 6.15 -1.15 -10.32
N PHE A 179 6.14 -0.32 -9.30
CA PHE A 179 5.97 1.12 -9.44
C PHE A 179 7.33 1.79 -9.45
N VAL A 180 7.53 2.68 -10.41
CA VAL A 180 8.76 3.46 -10.56
C VAL A 180 8.49 4.87 -10.08
N TRP A 181 9.15 5.26 -8.99
CA TRP A 181 9.08 6.61 -8.44
C TRP A 181 10.27 7.46 -8.87
N GLN A 182 10.01 8.60 -9.48
CA GLN A 182 11.02 9.60 -9.79
C GLN A 182 11.40 10.36 -8.50
N LYS A 183 12.45 9.90 -7.81
CA LYS A 183 12.91 10.43 -6.53
C LYS A 183 13.69 11.72 -6.61
N ALA A 184 14.20 12.06 -7.80
CA ALA A 184 15.02 13.25 -8.02
C ALA A 184 14.41 14.15 -9.12
N ASP A 185 14.56 15.45 -8.95
CA ASP A 185 14.08 16.49 -9.89
C ASP A 185 15.17 16.97 -10.86
N SER A 186 16.41 16.49 -10.68
CA SER A 186 17.57 16.86 -11.50
C SER A 186 18.64 15.78 -11.43
N PRO A 187 19.42 15.58 -12.51
CA PRO A 187 20.51 14.63 -12.52
C PRO A 187 21.59 14.98 -11.47
N ARG A 188 22.23 13.96 -10.93
CA ARG A 188 23.37 14.13 -10.03
C ARG A 188 24.61 14.55 -10.81
N GLY A 189 25.14 15.75 -10.48
CA GLY A 189 26.35 16.27 -11.13
C GLY A 189 27.64 15.53 -10.82
N ASP A 190 27.66 14.70 -9.76
CA ASP A 190 28.75 13.84 -9.33
C ASP A 190 28.69 12.40 -9.87
N ALA A 191 27.65 12.08 -10.64
CA ALA A 191 27.49 10.74 -11.21
C ALA A 191 28.55 10.44 -12.25
N GLN A 192 29.37 9.41 -12.02
CA GLN A 192 30.45 9.02 -12.93
C GLN A 192 29.97 8.33 -14.22
N ARG A 193 28.82 7.69 -14.18
CA ARG A 193 28.27 6.92 -15.32
C ARG A 193 26.87 7.38 -15.69
N VAL A 194 25.89 7.07 -14.83
CA VAL A 194 24.46 7.38 -15.04
C VAL A 194 23.91 7.92 -13.73
N SER A 195 23.15 9.01 -13.80
CA SER A 195 22.35 9.46 -12.67
C SER A 195 21.14 8.55 -12.51
N VAL A 196 21.00 7.95 -11.33
CA VAL A 196 19.84 7.11 -10.99
C VAL A 196 18.83 8.00 -10.27
N ASP A 197 17.77 8.34 -10.99
CA ASP A 197 16.78 9.33 -10.56
C ASP A 197 15.49 8.69 -10.03
N GLN A 198 15.44 7.34 -9.98
CA GLN A 198 14.28 6.60 -9.52
C GLN A 198 14.59 5.60 -8.41
N ASP A 199 13.56 5.26 -7.64
CA ASP A 199 13.45 4.04 -6.84
C ASP A 199 12.29 3.18 -7.35
N VAL A 200 12.22 1.96 -6.87
CA VAL A 200 11.24 0.95 -7.25
C VAL A 200 10.43 0.54 -6.04
N ILE A 201 9.12 0.39 -6.22
CA ILE A 201 8.23 -0.13 -5.18
C ILE A 201 7.56 -1.39 -5.74
N LEU A 202 7.93 -2.53 -5.16
CA LEU A 202 7.38 -3.85 -5.51
C LEU A 202 6.08 -4.06 -4.76
N CYS A 203 5.00 -4.39 -5.47
CA CYS A 203 3.69 -4.62 -4.86
C CYS A 203 3.21 -6.05 -5.11
N TYR A 204 2.83 -6.73 -4.01
CA TYR A 204 2.26 -8.07 -4.03
C TYR A 204 0.94 -8.11 -3.27
N ALA A 205 0.00 -8.90 -3.77
CA ALA A 205 -1.23 -9.25 -3.09
C ALA A 205 -0.99 -10.33 -2.03
N ALA A 206 -1.80 -10.35 -0.99
CA ALA A 206 -1.88 -11.50 -0.09
C ALA A 206 -2.49 -12.71 -0.80
N SER A 207 -3.53 -12.49 -1.61
CA SER A 207 -4.22 -13.51 -2.40
C SER A 207 -4.88 -12.90 -3.64
N GLY A 208 -5.58 -13.74 -4.42
CA GLY A 208 -6.37 -13.30 -5.59
C GLY A 208 -7.62 -12.46 -5.24
N SER A 209 -7.97 -12.31 -3.97
CA SER A 209 -9.08 -11.47 -3.51
C SER A 209 -8.71 -10.00 -3.30
N THR A 210 -7.43 -9.66 -3.37
CA THR A 210 -6.94 -8.28 -3.20
C THR A 210 -7.45 -7.37 -4.32
N VAL A 211 -8.11 -6.28 -3.94
CA VAL A 211 -8.62 -5.25 -4.85
C VAL A 211 -7.94 -3.92 -4.53
N MET A 212 -7.39 -3.29 -5.55
CA MET A 212 -6.75 -1.97 -5.44
C MET A 212 -7.76 -0.86 -5.68
N ASN A 213 -7.71 0.19 -4.85
CA ASN A 213 -8.53 1.37 -5.05
C ASN A 213 -8.11 2.13 -6.31
N ARG A 214 -9.10 2.73 -6.96
CA ARG A 214 -8.88 3.55 -8.14
C ARG A 214 -8.48 4.97 -7.73
N MET A 215 -7.68 5.60 -8.59
CA MET A 215 -7.33 7.01 -8.45
C MET A 215 -8.45 7.90 -8.96
N GLU A 216 -8.67 9.02 -8.30
CA GLU A 216 -9.58 10.06 -8.80
C GLU A 216 -9.10 10.59 -10.16
N ARG A 217 -10.04 11.00 -10.97
CA ARG A 217 -9.74 11.59 -12.28
C ARG A 217 -9.43 13.07 -12.11
N THR A 218 -8.34 13.50 -12.70
CA THR A 218 -7.95 14.92 -12.74
C THR A 218 -8.71 15.69 -13.81
N ALA A 219 -8.69 17.02 -13.74
CA ALA A 219 -9.20 17.88 -14.81
C ALA A 219 -8.51 17.59 -16.17
N ALA A 220 -7.20 17.26 -16.14
CA ALA A 220 -6.46 16.87 -17.35
C ALA A 220 -6.97 15.55 -17.95
N ASP A 221 -7.32 14.57 -17.13
CA ASP A 221 -7.91 13.29 -17.58
C ASP A 221 -9.30 13.51 -18.19
N ASN A 222 -10.00 14.54 -17.75
CA ASN A 222 -11.35 14.88 -18.18
C ASN A 222 -11.38 15.88 -19.35
N ALA A 223 -10.29 16.54 -19.66
CA ALA A 223 -10.22 17.60 -20.69
C ALA A 223 -10.69 17.17 -22.11
N ARG A 224 -10.58 15.87 -22.43
CA ARG A 224 -11.03 15.32 -23.73
C ARG A 224 -12.53 15.05 -23.80
N PHE A 225 -13.24 15.10 -22.69
CA PHE A 225 -14.68 14.83 -22.63
C PHE A 225 -15.46 16.12 -22.76
N SER A 226 -16.48 16.11 -23.61
CA SER A 226 -17.41 17.22 -23.80
C SER A 226 -18.82 16.67 -23.98
N ASN A 227 -19.81 17.51 -23.96
CA ASN A 227 -21.21 17.12 -24.20
C ASN A 227 -21.81 18.00 -25.30
N PRO A 228 -21.37 17.82 -26.59
CA PRO A 228 -21.79 18.68 -27.67
C PRO A 228 -23.26 18.50 -28.07
N ASP A 229 -23.85 17.35 -27.73
CA ASP A 229 -25.23 16.99 -28.11
C ASP A 229 -26.19 16.94 -26.92
N GLY A 230 -25.78 17.42 -25.72
CA GLY A 230 -26.63 17.44 -24.53
C GLY A 230 -27.02 16.05 -24.03
N ASP A 231 -26.15 15.04 -24.22
CA ASP A 231 -26.40 13.67 -23.80
C ASP A 231 -26.74 13.58 -22.32
N SER A 232 -27.84 12.93 -22.00
CA SER A 232 -28.32 12.77 -20.60
C SER A 232 -27.38 11.91 -19.73
N LYS A 233 -26.52 11.08 -20.33
CA LYS A 233 -25.47 10.32 -19.66
C LYS A 233 -24.27 11.18 -19.26
N GLY A 234 -24.19 12.42 -19.75
CA GLY A 234 -23.13 13.37 -19.43
C GLY A 234 -22.08 13.53 -20.52
N VAL A 235 -20.87 13.94 -20.10
CA VAL A 235 -19.76 14.20 -21.03
C VAL A 235 -19.19 12.92 -21.64
N TRP A 236 -18.77 12.99 -22.91
CA TRP A 236 -18.16 11.87 -23.65
C TRP A 236 -17.09 12.36 -24.64
N PHE A 237 -16.35 11.44 -25.24
CA PHE A 237 -15.49 11.74 -26.39
C PHE A 237 -15.70 10.69 -27.48
N SER A 238 -15.41 11.05 -28.75
CA SER A 238 -15.45 10.11 -29.86
C SER A 238 -14.25 9.15 -29.78
N ASP A 239 -14.53 7.89 -29.47
CA ASP A 239 -13.54 6.84 -29.34
C ASP A 239 -13.52 5.94 -30.59
N ASN A 240 -12.49 5.09 -30.68
CA ASN A 240 -12.33 4.14 -31.75
C ASN A 240 -13.50 3.14 -31.81
N ARG A 241 -14.17 3.08 -32.95
CA ARG A 241 -15.26 2.15 -33.23
C ARG A 241 -14.83 0.69 -33.32
N SER A 242 -13.54 0.44 -33.56
CA SER A 242 -12.96 -0.89 -33.71
C SER A 242 -12.05 -1.24 -32.53
N ALA A 243 -12.01 -2.53 -32.18
CA ALA A 243 -11.05 -3.09 -31.25
C ALA A 243 -10.05 -3.98 -32.02
N PRO A 244 -8.78 -4.08 -31.57
CA PRO A 244 -7.83 -5.05 -32.13
C PRO A 244 -8.37 -6.47 -31.93
N THR A 245 -8.20 -7.34 -32.95
CA THR A 245 -8.46 -8.77 -32.80
C THR A 245 -7.14 -9.51 -32.54
N ASN A 246 -7.12 -10.39 -31.54
CA ASN A 246 -6.02 -11.32 -31.37
C ASN A 246 -6.04 -12.39 -32.49
N VAL A 247 -4.90 -13.01 -32.76
CA VAL A 247 -4.75 -14.06 -33.79
C VAL A 247 -5.78 -15.18 -33.66
N MET A 248 -6.24 -15.47 -32.44
CA MET A 248 -7.27 -16.47 -32.14
C MET A 248 -8.71 -15.99 -32.35
N SER A 249 -8.93 -14.72 -32.65
CA SER A 249 -10.27 -14.12 -32.74
C SER A 249 -10.74 -13.83 -34.17
N TRP A 250 -10.12 -14.44 -35.19
CA TRP A 250 -10.59 -14.37 -36.59
C TRP A 250 -12.03 -14.92 -36.74
N GLN A 251 -12.49 -15.78 -35.81
CA GLN A 251 -13.88 -16.23 -35.76
C GLN A 251 -14.83 -15.22 -35.11
N HIS A 252 -14.33 -14.05 -34.69
CA HIS A 252 -15.15 -13.06 -34.02
C HIS A 252 -16.31 -12.61 -34.89
N PRO A 253 -17.58 -12.64 -34.38
CA PRO A 253 -18.76 -12.34 -35.18
C PRO A 253 -18.87 -10.86 -35.61
N SER A 254 -18.07 -9.96 -35.01
CA SER A 254 -18.15 -8.52 -35.26
C SER A 254 -17.19 -8.01 -36.36
N THR A 255 -17.04 -8.77 -37.44
CA THR A 255 -16.21 -8.38 -38.60
C THR A 255 -17.03 -8.09 -39.88
N PHE A 256 -18.36 -8.03 -39.76
CA PHE A 256 -19.28 -7.71 -40.88
C PHE A 256 -19.17 -6.26 -41.33
N ALA A 257 -19.68 -5.96 -42.54
CA ALA A 257 -19.79 -4.60 -43.03
C ALA A 257 -21.11 -3.94 -42.64
N ILE A 258 -21.10 -2.61 -42.61
CA ILE A 258 -22.28 -1.77 -42.37
C ILE A 258 -22.37 -0.75 -43.51
N GLN A 259 -23.47 -0.72 -44.21
CA GLN A 259 -23.71 0.29 -45.23
C GLN A 259 -23.89 1.66 -44.57
N HIS A 260 -23.08 2.63 -44.99
CA HIS A 260 -23.10 3.98 -44.43
C HIS A 260 -24.29 4.78 -45.00
N PRO A 261 -25.14 5.40 -44.11
CA PRO A 261 -26.40 6.00 -44.58
C PRO A 261 -26.21 7.22 -45.50
N ILE A 262 -25.09 7.96 -45.35
CA ILE A 262 -24.85 9.18 -46.18
C ILE A 262 -24.10 8.87 -47.44
N SER A 263 -23.04 8.05 -47.40
CA SER A 263 -22.21 7.74 -48.59
C SER A 263 -22.70 6.55 -49.39
N GLY A 264 -23.48 5.66 -48.78
CA GLY A 264 -23.89 4.37 -49.35
C GLY A 264 -22.80 3.32 -49.40
N GLU A 265 -21.58 3.66 -48.97
CA GLU A 265 -20.42 2.73 -48.96
C GLU A 265 -20.51 1.70 -47.86
N MET A 266 -19.99 0.50 -48.11
CA MET A 266 -19.85 -0.55 -47.11
C MET A 266 -18.63 -0.28 -46.24
N ILE A 267 -18.86 0.06 -44.99
CA ILE A 267 -17.82 0.36 -43.99
C ILE A 267 -17.50 -0.90 -43.19
N TYR A 268 -16.22 -1.23 -43.11
CA TYR A 268 -15.67 -2.34 -42.35
C TYR A 268 -15.02 -1.86 -41.06
N PRO A 269 -14.84 -2.73 -40.04
CA PRO A 269 -13.96 -2.41 -38.92
C PRO A 269 -12.53 -2.14 -39.40
N ALA A 270 -11.73 -1.48 -38.58
CA ALA A 270 -10.32 -1.23 -38.89
C ALA A 270 -9.59 -2.53 -39.22
N LYS A 271 -8.66 -2.45 -40.19
CA LYS A 271 -7.87 -3.61 -40.62
C LYS A 271 -7.15 -4.26 -39.43
N GLY A 272 -7.32 -5.56 -39.29
CA GLY A 272 -6.81 -6.28 -38.12
C GLY A 272 -7.66 -6.14 -36.84
N GLY A 273 -8.88 -5.60 -36.94
CA GLY A 273 -9.79 -5.37 -35.86
C GLY A 273 -11.21 -5.92 -36.08
N CYS A 274 -12.05 -5.75 -35.09
CA CYS A 274 -13.49 -6.04 -35.16
C CYS A 274 -14.27 -4.85 -34.59
N TRP A 275 -15.59 -4.79 -34.84
CA TRP A 275 -16.44 -3.80 -34.17
C TRP A 275 -16.41 -4.01 -32.67
N ARG A 276 -16.40 -2.93 -31.87
CA ARG A 276 -16.43 -3.00 -30.41
C ARG A 276 -17.76 -3.49 -29.86
N PHE A 277 -18.82 -3.37 -30.61
CA PHE A 277 -20.16 -3.84 -30.24
C PHE A 277 -20.57 -5.05 -31.07
N GLY A 278 -21.39 -5.91 -30.47
CA GLY A 278 -22.05 -6.98 -31.17
C GLY A 278 -23.04 -6.45 -32.21
N ARG A 279 -23.40 -7.31 -33.19
CA ARG A 279 -24.25 -6.95 -34.31
C ARG A 279 -25.63 -6.40 -33.88
N GLU A 280 -26.24 -7.01 -32.88
CA GLU A 280 -27.57 -6.59 -32.38
C GLU A 280 -27.55 -5.17 -31.81
N ARG A 281 -26.55 -4.88 -30.97
CA ARG A 281 -26.40 -3.54 -30.37
C ARG A 281 -26.07 -2.47 -31.40
N LEU A 282 -25.29 -2.81 -32.45
CA LEU A 282 -25.05 -1.88 -33.53
C LEU A 282 -26.31 -1.64 -34.36
N LEU A 283 -27.10 -2.68 -34.60
CA LEU A 283 -28.36 -2.58 -35.33
C LEU A 283 -29.37 -1.70 -34.56
N GLU A 284 -29.47 -1.82 -33.25
CA GLU A 284 -30.31 -0.95 -32.41
C GLU A 284 -29.92 0.53 -32.63
N SER A 285 -28.65 0.86 -32.49
CA SER A 285 -28.17 2.24 -32.67
C SER A 285 -28.36 2.74 -34.12
N LEU A 286 -28.16 1.90 -35.12
CA LEU A 286 -28.29 2.24 -36.52
C LEU A 286 -29.75 2.42 -36.95
N ASN A 287 -30.68 1.66 -36.34
CA ASN A 287 -32.10 1.79 -36.59
C ASN A 287 -32.71 3.14 -36.15
N GLU A 288 -31.96 3.89 -35.34
CA GLU A 288 -32.30 5.28 -35.04
C GLU A 288 -32.12 6.24 -36.26
N TYR A 289 -31.29 5.86 -37.23
CA TYR A 289 -31.04 6.63 -38.47
C TYR A 289 -31.83 6.10 -39.65
N ALA A 290 -31.99 4.76 -39.76
CA ALA A 290 -32.64 4.10 -40.89
C ALA A 290 -32.93 2.65 -40.59
N GLU A 291 -33.85 2.04 -41.35
CA GLU A 291 -34.09 0.61 -41.30
C GLU A 291 -32.98 -0.13 -42.02
N TYR A 292 -32.34 -1.09 -41.31
CA TYR A 292 -31.32 -2.00 -41.83
C TYR A 292 -31.84 -3.41 -41.97
N ALA A 293 -31.46 -4.06 -43.05
CA ALA A 293 -31.69 -5.49 -43.30
C ALA A 293 -30.39 -6.28 -43.35
N SER A 294 -30.50 -7.59 -43.28
CA SER A 294 -29.39 -8.51 -43.53
C SER A 294 -29.09 -8.57 -45.02
N GLY A 295 -27.89 -8.17 -45.41
CA GLY A 295 -27.39 -8.26 -46.76
C GLY A 295 -26.53 -9.47 -47.03
N ASP A 296 -26.20 -9.73 -48.25
CA ASP A 296 -25.30 -10.82 -48.67
C ASP A 296 -23.87 -10.54 -48.17
N VAL A 297 -23.12 -11.62 -47.89
CA VAL A 297 -21.73 -11.53 -47.46
C VAL A 297 -20.82 -11.50 -48.68
N ASP A 298 -20.20 -10.35 -48.96
CA ASP A 298 -19.13 -10.28 -49.95
C ASP A 298 -17.80 -10.70 -49.35
N ILE A 299 -17.44 -11.98 -49.53
CA ILE A 299 -16.21 -12.58 -49.01
C ILE A 299 -14.97 -11.84 -49.53
N ALA A 300 -14.94 -11.47 -50.85
CA ALA A 300 -13.81 -10.82 -51.44
C ALA A 300 -13.59 -9.40 -50.87
N ALA A 301 -14.67 -8.62 -50.75
CA ALA A 301 -14.61 -7.30 -50.11
C ALA A 301 -14.24 -7.38 -48.64
N ARG A 302 -14.75 -8.36 -47.88
CA ARG A 302 -14.41 -8.56 -46.47
C ARG A 302 -12.94 -8.90 -46.30
N VAL A 303 -12.38 -9.79 -47.13
CA VAL A 303 -10.93 -10.10 -47.18
C VAL A 303 -10.10 -8.87 -47.51
N ALA A 304 -10.51 -8.10 -48.49
CA ALA A 304 -9.76 -6.89 -48.91
C ALA A 304 -9.71 -5.80 -47.83
N ASN A 305 -10.79 -5.64 -47.06
CA ASN A 305 -10.96 -4.57 -46.08
C ASN A 305 -10.61 -4.97 -44.64
N THR A 306 -10.47 -6.27 -44.37
CA THR A 306 -10.04 -6.78 -43.05
C THR A 306 -8.70 -7.53 -43.17
N SER A 307 -8.16 -8.07 -42.10
CA SER A 307 -6.97 -8.93 -42.19
C SER A 307 -7.34 -10.42 -42.27
N LEU A 308 -8.58 -10.75 -42.56
CA LEU A 308 -9.07 -12.14 -42.67
C LEU A 308 -8.68 -12.74 -44.04
N ARG A 309 -8.42 -14.07 -44.02
CA ARG A 309 -8.35 -14.89 -45.22
C ARG A 309 -9.74 -15.37 -45.59
N SER A 310 -9.93 -15.80 -46.84
CA SER A 310 -11.23 -16.25 -47.34
C SER A 310 -11.83 -17.41 -46.53
N ASP A 311 -10.98 -18.32 -46.03
CA ASP A 311 -11.37 -19.42 -45.16
C ASP A 311 -11.72 -19.01 -43.73
N GLN A 312 -11.42 -17.79 -43.35
CA GLN A 312 -11.69 -17.21 -42.03
C GLN A 312 -12.94 -16.33 -41.99
N VAL A 313 -13.50 -16.00 -43.14
CA VAL A 313 -14.70 -15.15 -43.21
C VAL A 313 -15.92 -15.93 -42.74
N ARG A 314 -16.63 -15.38 -41.78
CA ARG A 314 -17.90 -15.90 -41.26
C ARG A 314 -19.03 -15.57 -42.21
N SER A 315 -19.37 -16.49 -43.11
CA SER A 315 -20.48 -16.33 -44.08
C SER A 315 -21.86 -16.42 -43.42
N ASP A 316 -21.93 -16.95 -42.19
CA ASP A 316 -23.15 -17.01 -41.38
C ASP A 316 -23.48 -15.68 -40.68
N ILE A 317 -22.59 -14.67 -40.77
CA ILE A 317 -22.80 -13.32 -40.23
C ILE A 317 -23.05 -12.35 -41.41
N PRO A 318 -24.31 -12.03 -41.71
CA PRO A 318 -24.64 -11.13 -42.83
C PRO A 318 -24.21 -9.68 -42.58
N ASP A 319 -23.90 -8.96 -43.65
CA ASP A 319 -23.65 -7.53 -43.60
C ASP A 319 -24.95 -6.76 -43.32
N LEU A 320 -24.84 -5.52 -42.83
CA LEU A 320 -25.97 -4.64 -42.59
C LEU A 320 -26.13 -3.69 -43.76
N VAL A 321 -27.26 -3.80 -44.49
CA VAL A 321 -27.59 -2.96 -45.65
C VAL A 321 -28.85 -2.13 -45.41
N LEU A 322 -28.93 -0.95 -46.00
CA LEU A 322 -30.05 -0.06 -45.86
C LEU A 322 -31.26 -0.55 -46.67
N VAL A 323 -32.45 -0.51 -46.11
CA VAL A 323 -33.70 -0.82 -46.79
C VAL A 323 -34.08 0.34 -47.73
N ASP A 324 -33.96 1.59 -47.28
CA ASP A 324 -34.19 2.80 -48.07
C ASP A 324 -32.99 3.77 -47.92
N PRO A 325 -32.00 3.72 -48.84
CA PRO A 325 -30.83 4.59 -48.78
C PRO A 325 -31.12 6.09 -48.86
N ALA A 326 -32.17 6.48 -49.56
CA ALA A 326 -32.50 7.91 -49.75
C ALA A 326 -33.06 8.51 -48.45
N SER A 327 -33.99 7.83 -47.81
CA SER A 327 -34.54 8.22 -46.49
C SER A 327 -33.47 8.19 -45.43
N ALA A 328 -32.61 7.16 -45.44
CA ALA A 328 -31.50 7.03 -44.51
C ALA A 328 -30.53 8.21 -44.54
N ALA A 329 -30.16 8.64 -45.77
CA ALA A 329 -29.24 9.77 -45.93
C ALA A 329 -29.80 11.08 -45.40
N GLN A 330 -31.09 11.30 -45.62
CA GLN A 330 -31.78 12.51 -45.12
C GLN A 330 -31.87 12.48 -43.56
N CYS A 331 -32.31 11.38 -43.02
CA CYS A 331 -32.41 11.23 -41.55
C CYS A 331 -31.04 11.39 -40.85
N ALA A 332 -30.01 10.76 -41.37
CA ALA A 332 -28.66 10.85 -40.82
C ALA A 332 -28.12 12.29 -40.84
N ARG A 333 -28.31 13.04 -41.92
CA ARG A 333 -27.92 14.46 -41.98
C ARG A 333 -28.67 15.30 -40.98
N THR A 334 -30.00 15.17 -40.90
CA THR A 334 -30.81 15.89 -39.93
C THR A 334 -30.35 15.63 -38.50
N ARG A 335 -30.10 14.37 -38.12
CA ARG A 335 -29.63 14.05 -36.77
C ARG A 335 -28.24 14.58 -36.48
N ILE A 336 -27.35 14.64 -37.47
CA ILE A 336 -26.01 15.24 -37.29
C ILE A 336 -26.15 16.74 -37.06
N ASP A 337 -27.00 17.41 -37.87
CA ASP A 337 -27.23 18.85 -37.78
C ASP A 337 -27.92 19.24 -36.48
N ASP A 338 -28.86 18.43 -36.02
CA ASP A 338 -29.58 18.62 -34.74
C ASP A 338 -28.73 18.26 -33.50
N GLY A 339 -27.55 17.64 -33.69
CA GLY A 339 -26.68 17.22 -32.58
C GLY A 339 -27.25 16.11 -31.73
N ASN A 340 -28.18 15.30 -32.19
CA ASN A 340 -28.81 14.21 -31.45
C ASN A 340 -28.22 12.85 -31.86
N TRP A 341 -27.18 12.43 -31.13
CA TRP A 341 -26.39 11.26 -31.51
C TRP A 341 -26.55 10.11 -30.53
N PRO A 342 -26.83 8.87 -31.02
CA PRO A 342 -26.80 7.66 -30.20
C PRO A 342 -25.36 7.29 -29.81
N GLU A 343 -25.19 6.26 -28.97
CA GLU A 343 -23.87 5.82 -28.51
C GLU A 343 -22.95 5.37 -29.64
N PHE A 344 -23.50 4.73 -30.68
CA PHE A 344 -22.82 4.47 -31.96
C PHE A 344 -23.47 5.35 -33.01
N PHE A 345 -22.75 6.36 -33.46
CA PHE A 345 -23.30 7.44 -34.30
C PHE A 345 -22.68 7.54 -35.69
N VAL A 346 -23.43 8.09 -36.59
CA VAL A 346 -23.01 8.36 -37.99
C VAL A 346 -22.22 9.68 -38.03
N THR A 347 -21.08 9.65 -38.72
CA THR A 347 -20.33 10.85 -39.07
C THR A 347 -20.49 11.12 -40.57
N ALA A 348 -19.90 12.17 -41.13
CA ALA A 348 -20.01 12.46 -42.57
C ALA A 348 -19.51 11.33 -43.48
N THR A 349 -18.51 10.57 -43.06
CA THR A 349 -17.81 9.55 -43.88
C THR A 349 -17.68 8.20 -43.21
N SER A 350 -18.11 8.04 -41.95
CA SER A 350 -17.90 6.82 -41.19
C SER A 350 -18.84 6.75 -40.01
N PHE A 351 -18.44 5.99 -38.99
CA PHE A 351 -19.12 5.87 -37.72
C PHE A 351 -18.21 6.29 -36.56
N GLY A 352 -18.78 6.84 -35.49
CA GLY A 352 -18.14 7.15 -34.23
C GLY A 352 -18.77 6.37 -33.11
N ARG A 353 -18.10 6.34 -31.93
CA ARG A 353 -18.60 5.75 -30.71
C ARG A 353 -18.40 6.70 -29.56
N LYS A 354 -19.44 6.93 -28.74
CA LYS A 354 -19.32 7.67 -27.49
C LYS A 354 -18.61 6.82 -26.47
N SER A 355 -17.62 7.39 -25.80
CA SER A 355 -16.95 6.81 -24.65
C SER A 355 -17.07 7.78 -23.48
N TYR A 356 -17.74 7.34 -22.41
CA TYR A 356 -17.99 8.14 -21.22
C TYR A 356 -16.84 7.97 -20.24
N PRO A 357 -16.58 8.96 -19.35
CA PRO A 357 -15.61 8.78 -18.28
C PRO A 357 -16.07 7.65 -17.36
N PRO A 358 -15.15 6.76 -16.90
CA PRO A 358 -15.50 5.75 -15.92
C PRO A 358 -15.93 6.40 -14.60
N ASN A 359 -17.07 6.00 -14.05
CA ASN A 359 -17.61 6.55 -12.80
C ASN A 359 -16.73 6.19 -11.56
N GLU A 360 -16.01 5.08 -11.63
CA GLU A 360 -15.21 4.54 -10.53
C GLU A 360 -13.76 5.07 -10.48
N GLY A 361 -13.43 6.14 -11.21
CA GLY A 361 -12.05 6.61 -11.32
C GLY A 361 -11.22 5.79 -12.32
N GLN A 362 -9.89 5.84 -12.19
CA GLN A 362 -8.97 5.16 -13.10
C GLN A 362 -7.96 4.29 -12.34
N PRO A 363 -7.46 3.19 -12.92
CA PRO A 363 -6.40 2.41 -12.32
C PRO A 363 -5.14 3.27 -12.09
N ALA A 364 -4.43 3.01 -10.99
CA ALA A 364 -3.14 3.64 -10.77
C ALA A 364 -2.15 3.28 -11.88
N ARG A 365 -1.34 4.26 -12.29
CA ARG A 365 -0.23 4.02 -13.23
C ARG A 365 1.00 3.54 -12.47
N SER A 366 1.87 2.77 -13.11
CA SER A 366 3.12 2.31 -12.50
C SER A 366 4.27 3.33 -12.58
N TRP A 367 4.16 4.38 -13.36
CA TRP A 367 5.11 5.51 -13.41
C TRP A 367 4.61 6.67 -12.56
N TRP A 368 5.40 7.06 -11.55
CA TRP A 368 5.07 8.12 -10.59
C TRP A 368 6.09 9.26 -10.67
N PRO A 369 5.80 10.30 -11.46
CA PRO A 369 6.67 11.46 -11.56
C PRO A 369 6.64 12.30 -10.29
N ASN A 370 7.73 13.01 -10.04
CA ASN A 370 7.95 13.77 -8.82
C ASN A 370 6.97 14.94 -8.60
N ASP A 371 6.45 15.52 -9.66
CA ASP A 371 5.45 16.61 -9.59
C ASP A 371 4.12 16.12 -8.98
N GLN A 372 3.80 14.82 -9.13
CA GLN A 372 2.60 14.22 -8.58
C GLN A 372 2.76 13.71 -7.14
N VAL A 373 3.89 13.07 -6.83
CA VAL A 373 4.09 12.37 -5.55
C VAL A 373 5.22 12.93 -4.69
N GLY A 374 5.85 14.00 -5.12
CA GLY A 374 7.00 14.57 -4.42
C GLY A 374 8.32 13.87 -4.73
N HIS A 375 9.41 14.42 -4.20
CA HIS A 375 10.78 13.94 -4.36
C HIS A 375 11.56 14.07 -3.05
N ASN A 376 12.79 13.52 -3.00
CA ASN A 376 13.63 13.51 -1.80
C ASN A 376 13.89 14.91 -1.19
N ARG A 377 14.04 15.95 -2.02
CA ARG A 377 14.26 17.31 -1.53
C ARG A 377 13.01 17.88 -0.85
N GLU A 378 11.82 17.57 -1.37
CA GLU A 378 10.55 17.96 -0.77
C GLU A 378 10.38 17.27 0.59
N ALA A 379 10.61 15.95 0.67
CA ALA A 379 10.56 15.18 1.92
C ALA A 379 11.50 15.76 2.99
N LYS A 380 12.74 16.14 2.62
CA LYS A 380 13.67 16.81 3.54
C LYS A 380 13.16 18.17 4.00
N SER A 381 12.45 18.89 3.12
CA SER A 381 11.86 20.19 3.47
C SER A 381 10.68 20.03 4.44
N GLU A 382 9.87 18.98 4.29
CA GLU A 382 8.79 18.62 5.22
C GLU A 382 9.36 18.35 6.62
N ILE A 383 10.36 17.47 6.73
CA ILE A 383 11.02 17.17 8.02
C ILE A 383 11.69 18.42 8.63
N LYS A 384 12.36 19.24 7.82
CA LYS A 384 13.01 20.46 8.30
C LYS A 384 12.00 21.49 8.83
N ALA A 385 10.82 21.55 8.25
CA ALA A 385 9.75 22.41 8.74
C ALA A 385 9.21 21.95 10.10
N LEU A 386 9.12 20.63 10.30
CA LEU A 386 8.68 20.03 11.57
C LEU A 386 9.71 20.18 12.69
N PHE A 387 10.99 20.04 12.37
CA PHE A 387 12.09 19.99 13.33
C PHE A 387 13.10 21.12 13.08
N SER A 388 12.63 22.36 13.25
CA SER A 388 13.48 23.54 13.07
C SER A 388 14.64 23.54 14.08
N GLY A 389 15.89 23.59 13.57
CA GLY A 389 17.11 23.60 14.40
C GLY A 389 17.77 22.24 14.63
N ALA A 390 17.12 21.12 14.26
CA ALA A 390 17.75 19.80 14.26
C ALA A 390 18.40 19.49 12.90
N THR A 391 19.40 18.59 12.90
CA THR A 391 19.92 18.00 11.66
C THR A 391 18.79 17.16 11.03
N PRO A 392 18.35 17.45 9.79
CA PRO A 392 17.25 16.72 9.20
C PRO A 392 17.55 15.21 9.08
N PHE A 393 16.53 14.37 9.23
CA PHE A 393 16.63 12.94 8.92
C PHE A 393 17.13 12.76 7.48
N SER A 394 18.03 11.80 7.27
CA SER A 394 18.80 11.72 6.02
C SER A 394 17.98 11.31 4.81
N THR A 395 17.03 10.39 4.99
CA THR A 395 16.30 9.71 3.90
C THR A 395 14.77 9.66 4.12
N PRO A 396 14.10 10.77 4.42
CA PRO A 396 12.65 10.74 4.58
C PRO A 396 11.96 10.53 3.22
N LYS A 397 10.76 9.94 3.24
CA LYS A 397 9.90 9.86 2.06
C LYS A 397 8.86 10.99 2.09
N PRO A 398 8.46 11.55 0.92
CA PRO A 398 7.45 12.59 0.87
C PRO A 398 6.07 12.04 1.22
N GLU A 399 5.27 12.78 1.98
CA GLU A 399 3.94 12.33 2.40
C GLU A 399 3.03 12.03 1.21
N ARG A 400 3.11 12.77 0.10
CA ARG A 400 2.31 12.52 -1.11
C ARG A 400 2.58 11.16 -1.76
N LEU A 401 3.80 10.60 -1.60
CA LEU A 401 4.11 9.25 -2.07
C LEU A 401 3.34 8.21 -1.23
N LEU A 402 3.44 8.34 0.10
CA LEU A 402 2.76 7.44 1.03
C LEU A 402 1.23 7.60 0.95
N GLU A 403 0.73 8.82 0.76
CA GLU A 403 -0.70 9.08 0.51
C GLU A 403 -1.22 8.25 -0.67
N ARG A 404 -0.49 8.25 -1.79
CA ARG A 404 -0.86 7.45 -2.97
C ARG A 404 -0.85 5.95 -2.69
N ILE A 405 0.18 5.44 -2.03
CA ILE A 405 0.28 4.02 -1.66
C ILE A 405 -0.87 3.62 -0.74
N ILE A 406 -1.08 4.37 0.34
CA ILE A 406 -2.11 4.10 1.35
C ILE A 406 -3.52 4.21 0.73
N HIS A 407 -3.74 5.19 -0.15
CA HIS A 407 -5.01 5.30 -0.88
C HIS A 407 -5.29 4.07 -1.75
N ILE A 408 -4.29 3.60 -2.52
CA ILE A 408 -4.46 2.46 -3.43
C ILE A 408 -4.69 1.16 -2.66
N GLY A 409 -4.00 0.94 -1.56
CA GLY A 409 -3.96 -0.35 -0.86
C GLY A 409 -4.86 -0.47 0.37
N SER A 410 -5.55 0.60 0.79
CA SER A 410 -6.37 0.58 2.02
C SER A 410 -7.52 1.59 2.03
N ASN A 411 -8.42 1.43 2.98
CA ASN A 411 -9.55 2.32 3.24
C ASN A 411 -9.48 2.90 4.67
N PRO A 412 -10.19 3.99 5.01
CA PRO A 412 -10.29 4.47 6.38
C PRO A 412 -10.70 3.35 7.35
N GLY A 413 -10.05 3.29 8.52
CA GLY A 413 -10.23 2.25 9.53
C GLY A 413 -9.37 0.99 9.34
N ASP A 414 -8.80 0.75 8.15
CA ASP A 414 -7.88 -0.37 7.91
C ASP A 414 -6.55 -0.19 8.66
N ILE A 415 -5.85 -1.30 8.92
CA ILE A 415 -4.54 -1.29 9.58
C ILE A 415 -3.42 -1.21 8.53
N VAL A 416 -2.54 -0.23 8.71
CA VAL A 416 -1.29 -0.04 7.95
C VAL A 416 -0.12 -0.41 8.86
N LEU A 417 0.79 -1.25 8.37
CA LEU A 417 2.00 -1.68 9.08
C LEU A 417 3.26 -1.18 8.38
N ASP A 418 4.18 -0.61 9.16
CA ASP A 418 5.53 -0.25 8.74
C ASP A 418 6.54 -0.57 9.84
N VAL A 419 7.40 -1.55 9.62
CA VAL A 419 8.40 -1.99 10.62
C VAL A 419 9.79 -1.40 10.38
N PHE A 420 9.89 -0.38 9.54
CA PHE A 420 11.09 0.42 9.30
C PHE A 420 10.72 1.91 9.31
N ALA A 421 10.19 2.37 10.45
CA ALA A 421 9.52 3.67 10.57
C ALA A 421 10.37 4.87 10.14
N GLY A 422 11.68 4.85 10.42
CA GLY A 422 12.56 5.99 10.17
C GLY A 422 12.00 7.26 10.77
N SER A 423 11.69 8.25 9.94
CA SER A 423 11.08 9.51 10.41
C SER A 423 9.57 9.43 10.69
N GLY A 424 8.95 8.25 10.64
CA GLY A 424 7.52 8.06 10.92
C GLY A 424 6.56 8.53 9.83
N THR A 425 7.00 8.65 8.58
CA THR A 425 6.16 9.18 7.50
C THR A 425 4.93 8.33 7.23
N THR A 426 5.09 7.00 7.19
CA THR A 426 3.98 6.07 6.91
C THR A 426 2.87 6.20 7.94
N ALA A 427 3.21 6.15 9.23
CA ALA A 427 2.25 6.29 10.33
C ALA A 427 1.59 7.68 10.36
N ALA A 428 2.37 8.74 10.09
CA ALA A 428 1.85 10.12 9.99
C ALA A 428 0.79 10.24 8.88
N VAL A 429 1.07 9.70 7.69
CA VAL A 429 0.12 9.71 6.57
C VAL A 429 -1.08 8.82 6.83
N ALA A 430 -0.88 7.62 7.40
CA ALA A 430 -1.97 6.72 7.79
C ALA A 430 -2.94 7.41 8.75
N GLN A 431 -2.41 8.09 9.80
CA GLN A 431 -3.22 8.89 10.74
C GLN A 431 -4.01 9.98 10.03
N LYS A 432 -3.35 10.81 9.21
CA LYS A 432 -3.99 11.90 8.45
C LYS A 432 -5.06 11.40 7.46
N MET A 433 -5.01 10.15 7.07
CA MET A 433 -5.95 9.52 6.16
C MET A 433 -7.02 8.66 6.88
N GLY A 434 -7.08 8.68 8.22
CA GLY A 434 -8.05 7.92 9.00
C GLY A 434 -7.81 6.42 9.04
N ARG A 435 -6.56 5.95 8.83
CA ARG A 435 -6.17 4.55 9.00
C ARG A 435 -5.63 4.33 10.40
N ARG A 436 -5.83 3.12 10.93
CA ARG A 436 -5.05 2.63 12.07
C ARG A 436 -3.66 2.25 11.61
N TRP A 437 -2.68 2.33 12.50
CA TRP A 437 -1.32 1.99 12.14
C TRP A 437 -0.55 1.30 13.28
N VAL A 438 0.38 0.47 12.86
CA VAL A 438 1.40 -0.13 13.72
C VAL A 438 2.75 0.18 13.08
N THR A 439 3.68 0.72 13.86
CA THR A 439 5.01 1.04 13.33
C THR A 439 6.08 0.79 14.37
N CYS A 440 7.28 0.39 13.91
CA CYS A 440 8.43 0.26 14.81
C CYS A 440 9.69 0.90 14.23
N GLU A 441 10.57 1.32 15.15
CA GLU A 441 11.88 1.88 14.88
C GLU A 441 12.92 1.19 15.74
N LEU A 442 14.03 0.78 15.12
CA LEU A 442 15.12 0.10 15.80
C LEU A 442 15.96 1.05 16.65
N LEU A 443 16.28 2.25 16.09
CA LEU A 443 17.24 3.16 16.68
C LEU A 443 16.55 4.10 17.67
N GLU A 444 16.89 4.00 18.94
CA GLU A 444 16.36 4.86 20.00
C GLU A 444 16.55 6.35 19.69
N SER A 445 17.70 6.72 19.11
CA SER A 445 17.98 8.12 18.70
C SER A 445 17.03 8.61 17.60
N THR A 446 16.68 7.78 16.64
CA THR A 446 15.69 8.10 15.59
C THR A 446 14.29 8.16 16.17
N PHE A 447 13.94 7.18 16.98
CA PHE A 447 12.65 7.07 17.66
C PHE A 447 12.35 8.32 18.51
N THR A 448 13.29 8.73 19.35
CA THR A 448 13.13 9.86 20.28
C THR A 448 13.25 11.23 19.61
N THR A 449 14.05 11.33 18.54
CA THR A 449 14.29 12.61 17.85
C THR A 449 13.24 12.90 16.78
N PHE A 450 12.79 11.89 16.04
CA PHE A 450 11.96 12.07 14.85
C PHE A 450 10.64 11.33 14.90
N THR A 451 10.65 9.99 15.09
CA THR A 451 9.47 9.15 14.90
C THR A 451 8.34 9.55 15.85
N ARG A 452 8.58 9.43 17.16
CA ARG A 452 7.58 9.76 18.18
C ARG A 452 7.19 11.25 18.16
N PRO A 453 8.12 12.23 18.14
CA PRO A 453 7.75 13.64 18.13
C PRO A 453 6.99 14.07 16.88
N ARG A 454 7.22 13.44 15.71
CA ARG A 454 6.40 13.69 14.51
C ARG A 454 4.96 13.27 14.73
N LEU A 455 4.75 12.05 15.24
CA LEU A 455 3.41 11.52 15.48
C LEU A 455 2.65 12.34 16.53
N GLU A 456 3.32 12.76 17.60
CA GLU A 456 2.75 13.69 18.58
C GLU A 456 2.32 15.03 17.95
N LYS A 457 3.13 15.60 17.04
CA LYS A 457 2.79 16.82 16.31
C LYS A 457 1.60 16.60 15.37
N VAL A 458 1.52 15.47 14.69
CA VAL A 458 0.39 15.11 13.82
C VAL A 458 -0.91 15.04 14.61
N LEU A 459 -0.90 14.39 15.79
CA LEU A 459 -2.08 14.30 16.66
C LEU A 459 -2.54 15.66 17.19
N ASN A 460 -1.62 16.62 17.36
CA ASN A 460 -1.89 17.96 17.90
C ASN A 460 -2.04 19.05 16.84
N ASP A 461 -2.27 18.69 15.57
CA ASP A 461 -2.38 19.63 14.43
C ASP A 461 -1.18 20.60 14.33
N GLN A 462 0.01 20.11 14.67
CA GLN A 462 1.27 20.87 14.64
C GLN A 462 2.15 20.51 13.45
N ASP A 463 1.64 19.74 12.51
CA ASP A 463 2.27 19.38 11.23
C ASP A 463 1.49 20.02 10.06
N PRO A 464 1.79 21.26 9.67
CA PRO A 464 1.11 21.92 8.56
C PRO A 464 1.60 21.46 7.18
N GLY A 465 2.62 20.61 7.14
CA GLY A 465 3.29 20.15 5.92
C GLY A 465 2.61 18.96 5.23
N GLY A 466 3.27 18.49 4.19
CA GLY A 466 2.86 17.29 3.46
C GLY A 466 1.43 17.36 2.94
N ILE A 467 0.61 16.38 3.35
CA ILE A 467 -0.79 16.24 2.92
C ILE A 467 -1.80 16.91 3.87
N THR A 468 -1.35 17.54 4.95
CA THR A 468 -2.24 18.18 5.94
C THR A 468 -3.11 19.25 5.29
N ARG A 469 -2.52 20.01 4.37
CA ARG A 469 -3.20 21.09 3.66
C ARG A 469 -2.93 21.03 2.16
N THR A 470 -3.98 21.30 1.38
CA THR A 470 -3.89 21.46 -0.07
C THR A 470 -4.12 22.91 -0.44
N LYS A 471 -3.21 23.45 -1.26
CA LYS A 471 -3.37 24.82 -1.77
C LYS A 471 -4.69 24.93 -2.53
N GLY A 472 -5.46 25.97 -2.25
CA GLY A 472 -6.70 26.25 -2.96
C GLY A 472 -6.48 26.28 -4.48
N GLU A 473 -7.49 25.84 -5.22
CA GLU A 473 -7.47 25.88 -6.68
C GLU A 473 -7.30 27.29 -7.21
N ARG A 474 -6.63 27.39 -8.32
CA ARG A 474 -6.53 28.66 -9.02
C ARG A 474 -7.77 28.84 -9.91
N VAL A 475 -8.43 29.96 -9.74
CA VAL A 475 -9.64 30.29 -10.49
C VAL A 475 -9.48 31.63 -11.22
N ASP A 476 -10.28 31.79 -12.26
CA ASP A 476 -10.39 33.06 -12.98
C ASP A 476 -10.79 34.18 -12.00
N ALA A 477 -10.18 35.34 -12.17
CA ALA A 477 -10.50 36.58 -11.45
C ALA A 477 -10.45 37.79 -12.37
N THR A 478 -10.58 37.56 -13.68
CA THR A 478 -10.77 38.61 -14.69
C THR A 478 -12.21 39.14 -14.65
N GLU A 479 -12.47 40.27 -15.26
CA GLU A 479 -13.84 40.84 -15.36
C GLU A 479 -14.65 40.19 -16.48
N ASP A 480 -13.97 39.84 -17.60
CA ASP A 480 -14.62 39.37 -18.82
C ASP A 480 -14.45 37.84 -19.07
N GLY A 481 -13.81 37.14 -18.14
CA GLY A 481 -13.38 35.75 -18.30
C GLY A 481 -11.99 35.61 -18.95
N LEU A 482 -11.30 34.48 -18.67
CA LEU A 482 -10.06 34.15 -19.36
C LEU A 482 -10.34 33.85 -20.84
N PRO A 483 -9.37 34.13 -21.74
CA PRO A 483 -9.52 33.76 -23.15
C PRO A 483 -9.78 32.28 -23.37
N ASP A 484 -10.54 31.94 -24.42
CA ASP A 484 -10.86 30.56 -24.77
C ASP A 484 -9.60 29.69 -24.86
N GLY A 485 -9.61 28.57 -24.19
CA GLY A 485 -8.49 27.62 -24.15
C GLY A 485 -7.36 27.97 -23.18
N VAL A 486 -7.46 29.05 -22.41
CA VAL A 486 -6.46 29.44 -21.40
C VAL A 486 -6.93 28.99 -20.02
N SER A 487 -6.21 28.05 -19.40
CA SER A 487 -6.48 27.66 -18.02
C SER A 487 -6.06 28.72 -17.00
N PRO A 488 -6.68 28.79 -15.81
CA PRO A 488 -6.24 29.70 -14.74
C PRO A 488 -4.76 29.51 -14.36
N GLU A 489 -4.25 28.26 -14.41
CA GLU A 489 -2.86 27.95 -14.18
C GLU A 489 -1.94 28.54 -15.25
N ASP A 490 -2.31 28.47 -16.53
CA ASP A 490 -1.51 29.02 -17.63
C ASP A 490 -1.54 30.55 -17.61
N ALA A 491 -2.67 31.15 -17.30
CA ALA A 491 -2.79 32.58 -17.08
C ALA A 491 -1.86 33.06 -15.93
N ALA A 492 -1.77 32.29 -14.86
CA ALA A 492 -0.86 32.59 -13.76
C ALA A 492 0.62 32.41 -14.12
N LYS A 493 0.97 31.36 -14.87
CA LYS A 493 2.33 31.17 -15.42
C LYS A 493 2.72 32.35 -16.30
N PHE A 494 1.83 32.73 -17.22
CA PHE A 494 2.01 33.91 -18.10
C PHE A 494 2.28 35.17 -17.26
N THR A 495 1.42 35.46 -16.27
CA THR A 495 1.60 36.62 -15.38
C THR A 495 2.93 36.58 -14.64
N SER A 496 3.38 35.39 -14.17
CA SER A 496 4.67 35.18 -13.51
C SER A 496 5.84 35.49 -14.45
N VAL A 497 5.79 34.97 -15.69
CA VAL A 497 6.82 35.23 -16.71
C VAL A 497 6.85 36.72 -17.08
N LEU A 498 5.69 37.32 -17.32
CA LEU A 498 5.57 38.75 -17.61
C LEU A 498 6.20 39.58 -16.50
N ASN A 499 5.89 39.27 -15.24
CA ASN A 499 6.48 39.98 -14.09
C ASN A 499 8.00 39.86 -14.02
N LYS A 500 8.58 38.70 -14.42
CA LYS A 500 10.04 38.52 -14.47
C LYS A 500 10.65 39.34 -15.59
N LEU A 501 10.04 39.38 -16.78
CA LEU A 501 10.54 40.11 -17.95
C LEU A 501 10.58 41.64 -17.73
N ILE A 502 9.57 42.15 -17.01
CA ILE A 502 9.46 43.59 -16.77
C ILE A 502 10.10 44.02 -15.43
N LYS A 503 10.76 43.09 -14.71
CA LYS A 503 11.23 43.30 -13.33
C LYS A 503 12.12 44.54 -13.22
N ASP A 504 13.02 44.72 -14.17
CA ASP A 504 14.04 45.74 -14.16
C ASP A 504 13.73 46.99 -15.03
N ASP A 505 12.51 47.00 -15.64
CA ASP A 505 12.06 48.12 -16.48
C ASP A 505 10.84 48.84 -15.85
N PRO A 506 11.05 49.98 -15.21
CA PRO A 506 9.99 50.78 -14.57
C PRO A 506 8.97 51.36 -15.57
N GLU A 507 9.35 51.61 -16.81
CA GLU A 507 8.47 52.18 -17.82
C GLU A 507 7.51 51.13 -18.36
N LEU A 508 8.02 49.91 -18.64
CA LEU A 508 7.18 48.76 -19.04
C LEU A 508 6.17 48.39 -17.93
N LYS A 509 6.57 48.44 -16.66
CA LYS A 509 5.64 48.21 -15.54
C LYS A 509 4.45 49.16 -15.51
N LYS A 510 4.60 50.38 -16.03
CA LYS A 510 3.57 51.40 -16.04
C LYS A 510 2.78 51.44 -17.35
N SER A 511 3.24 50.71 -18.38
CA SER A 511 2.59 50.74 -19.68
C SER A 511 1.13 50.26 -19.61
N VAL A 512 0.28 50.80 -20.46
CA VAL A 512 -1.15 50.46 -20.50
C VAL A 512 -1.30 49.03 -20.98
N GLU A 513 -0.51 48.60 -21.95
CA GLU A 513 -0.54 47.25 -22.54
C GLU A 513 -0.22 46.20 -21.50
N VAL A 514 0.83 46.40 -20.68
CA VAL A 514 1.19 45.47 -19.59
C VAL A 514 0.09 45.39 -18.53
N LYS A 515 -0.55 46.51 -18.21
CA LYS A 515 -1.69 46.49 -17.27
C LYS A 515 -2.87 45.77 -17.83
N THR A 516 -3.18 45.96 -19.11
CA THR A 516 -4.27 45.23 -19.81
C THR A 516 -4.00 43.72 -19.84
N LEU A 517 -2.78 43.28 -20.18
CA LEU A 517 -2.39 41.89 -20.18
C LEU A 517 -2.50 41.24 -18.79
N LYS A 518 -2.07 41.98 -17.74
CA LYS A 518 -2.22 41.51 -16.35
C LYS A 518 -3.68 41.44 -15.92
N ALA A 519 -4.53 42.34 -16.35
CA ALA A 519 -5.97 42.31 -16.05
C ALA A 519 -6.65 41.09 -16.76
N ALA A 520 -6.34 40.88 -18.05
CA ALA A 520 -6.86 39.81 -18.84
C ALA A 520 -6.34 38.39 -18.42
N SER A 521 -5.27 38.35 -17.64
CA SER A 521 -4.71 37.08 -17.09
C SER A 521 -4.79 37.00 -15.56
N LYS A 522 -5.66 37.81 -14.94
CA LYS A 522 -5.79 37.85 -13.49
C LYS A 522 -6.42 36.58 -12.96
N THR A 523 -5.77 35.98 -11.98
CA THR A 523 -6.27 34.79 -11.31
C THR A 523 -6.16 34.97 -9.79
N ARG A 524 -6.97 34.21 -9.06
CA ARG A 524 -6.85 34.12 -7.61
C ARG A 524 -6.85 32.65 -7.17
N ARG A 525 -6.38 32.38 -5.97
CA ARG A 525 -6.57 31.08 -5.34
C ARG A 525 -7.84 31.08 -4.51
N THR A 526 -8.55 29.97 -4.50
CA THR A 526 -9.60 29.69 -3.52
C THR A 526 -8.99 29.53 -2.13
N LYS A 527 -9.81 29.34 -1.11
CA LYS A 527 -9.32 29.05 0.24
C LYS A 527 -8.45 27.79 0.23
N GLU A 528 -7.45 27.77 1.10
CA GLU A 528 -6.67 26.57 1.36
C GLU A 528 -7.59 25.48 1.92
N VAL A 529 -7.40 24.22 1.49
CA VAL A 529 -8.19 23.09 1.93
C VAL A 529 -7.44 22.34 3.02
N VAL A 530 -8.03 22.23 4.19
CA VAL A 530 -7.52 21.45 5.31
C VAL A 530 -8.00 20.02 5.18
N ASN A 531 -7.07 19.06 5.16
CA ASN A 531 -7.35 17.63 5.07
C ASN A 531 -7.22 16.91 6.42
N TRP A 532 -6.48 17.49 7.36
CA TRP A 532 -6.27 16.96 8.70
C TRP A 532 -6.30 18.06 9.75
N ARG A 533 -6.90 17.79 10.91
CA ARG A 533 -7.13 18.75 12.00
C ARG A 533 -6.62 18.27 13.37
N GLY A 534 -5.77 17.23 13.39
CA GLY A 534 -5.35 16.60 14.63
C GLY A 534 -6.36 15.57 15.17
N GLY A 535 -6.08 15.04 16.35
CA GLY A 535 -6.89 14.07 17.08
C GLY A 535 -6.41 12.63 16.96
N GLY A 536 -7.04 11.76 17.73
CA GLY A 536 -6.68 10.35 17.87
C GLY A 536 -5.60 10.11 18.93
N GLY A 537 -4.99 8.93 18.91
CA GLY A 537 -3.98 8.56 19.87
C GLY A 537 -3.17 7.33 19.45
N PHE A 538 -2.12 7.03 20.20
CA PHE A 538 -1.34 5.81 20.06
C PHE A 538 -0.71 5.37 21.36
N GLN A 539 -0.57 4.04 21.51
CA GLN A 539 0.21 3.42 22.56
C GLN A 539 1.69 3.42 22.17
N VAL A 540 2.56 3.80 23.09
CA VAL A 540 4.01 3.63 22.98
C VAL A 540 4.40 2.34 23.70
N ALA A 541 5.27 1.55 23.10
CA ALA A 541 5.77 0.31 23.66
C ALA A 541 7.24 0.09 23.28
N HIS A 542 7.90 -0.80 24.00
CA HIS A 542 9.20 -1.34 23.64
C HIS A 542 9.21 -2.87 23.83
N LEU A 543 10.19 -3.54 23.19
CA LEU A 543 10.37 -4.98 23.39
C LEU A 543 10.88 -5.29 24.80
N SER A 544 10.32 -6.33 25.40
CA SER A 544 10.82 -6.85 26.68
C SER A 544 12.30 -7.29 26.55
N PRO A 545 13.10 -7.14 27.61
CA PRO A 545 14.46 -7.68 27.58
C PRO A 545 14.44 -9.20 27.44
N ALA A 546 15.50 -9.75 26.81
CA ALA A 546 15.66 -11.19 26.69
C ALA A 546 15.73 -11.87 28.06
N CYS A 547 14.96 -12.93 28.26
CA CYS A 547 14.99 -13.78 29.45
C CYS A 547 15.94 -14.96 29.31
N PHE A 548 16.30 -15.32 28.07
CA PHE A 548 17.14 -16.47 27.78
C PHE A 548 18.39 -16.04 27.00
N ASP A 549 19.52 -16.67 27.34
CA ASP A 549 20.79 -16.52 26.63
C ASP A 549 21.41 -17.89 26.42
N TYR A 550 22.29 -18.01 25.44
CA TYR A 550 23.00 -19.23 25.15
C TYR A 550 24.49 -19.07 25.48
N ALA A 551 24.98 -19.92 26.40
CA ALA A 551 26.39 -19.97 26.73
C ALA A 551 27.08 -21.04 25.88
N PRO A 552 27.80 -20.67 24.77
CA PRO A 552 28.40 -21.63 23.84
C PRO A 552 29.45 -22.52 24.51
N GLU A 553 30.14 -21.98 25.53
CA GLU A 553 31.17 -22.69 26.27
C GLU A 553 30.63 -23.85 27.11
N LEU A 554 29.36 -23.77 27.48
CA LEU A 554 28.68 -24.76 28.32
C LEU A 554 27.67 -25.59 27.50
N ASP A 555 27.45 -25.23 26.24
CA ASP A 555 26.38 -25.78 25.40
C ASP A 555 25.01 -25.79 26.14
N ARG A 556 24.69 -24.67 26.76
CA ARG A 556 23.49 -24.52 27.61
C ARG A 556 22.78 -23.20 27.43
N VAL A 557 21.44 -23.26 27.51
CA VAL A 557 20.61 -22.10 27.74
C VAL A 557 20.69 -21.63 29.16
N MET A 558 20.84 -20.33 29.37
CA MET A 558 20.92 -19.71 30.70
C MET A 558 19.81 -18.67 30.81
N LEU A 559 19.34 -18.44 32.02
CA LEU A 559 18.48 -17.32 32.33
C LEU A 559 19.33 -16.05 32.46
N THR A 560 18.87 -14.96 31.88
CA THR A 560 19.48 -13.63 32.01
C THR A 560 19.12 -13.00 33.38
N ALA A 561 19.77 -11.91 33.72
CA ALA A 561 19.42 -11.14 34.93
C ALA A 561 18.01 -10.50 34.84
N ALA A 562 17.44 -10.36 33.63
CA ALA A 562 16.10 -9.84 33.41
C ALA A 562 15.00 -10.90 33.65
N ALA A 563 15.35 -12.17 33.67
CA ALA A 563 14.41 -13.29 33.81
C ALA A 563 13.88 -13.44 35.25
N THR A 564 13.21 -12.43 35.78
CA THR A 564 12.65 -12.37 37.12
C THR A 564 11.23 -11.80 37.12
N GLY A 565 10.43 -12.16 38.13
CA GLY A 565 9.10 -11.61 38.37
C GLY A 565 8.18 -11.65 37.14
N GLN A 566 7.52 -10.53 36.85
CA GLN A 566 6.55 -10.41 35.76
C GLN A 566 7.19 -10.63 34.36
N THR A 567 8.41 -10.16 34.15
CA THR A 567 9.14 -10.34 32.88
C THR A 567 9.34 -11.81 32.53
N LEU A 568 9.71 -12.64 33.54
CA LEU A 568 9.85 -14.07 33.33
C LEU A 568 8.50 -14.75 33.04
N ILE A 569 7.44 -14.34 33.76
CA ILE A 569 6.09 -14.87 33.57
C ILE A 569 5.63 -14.58 32.15
N GLU A 570 5.75 -13.35 31.66
CA GLU A 570 5.35 -12.94 30.32
C GLU A 570 6.16 -13.64 29.23
N SER A 571 7.49 -13.70 29.36
CA SER A 571 8.36 -14.39 28.41
C SER A 571 8.03 -15.88 28.32
N VAL A 572 7.90 -16.58 29.45
CA VAL A 572 7.54 -18.02 29.48
C VAL A 572 6.14 -18.24 28.89
N THR A 573 5.19 -17.37 29.21
CA THR A 573 3.82 -17.41 28.71
C THR A 573 3.79 -17.29 27.18
N ALA A 574 4.49 -16.29 26.63
CA ALA A 574 4.59 -16.07 25.18
C ALA A 574 5.28 -17.24 24.47
N ASN A 575 6.41 -17.70 24.98
CA ASN A 575 7.18 -18.81 24.41
C ASN A 575 6.43 -20.15 24.44
N LEU A 576 5.56 -20.38 25.39
CA LEU A 576 4.71 -21.58 25.48
C LEU A 576 3.34 -21.39 24.80
N GLY A 577 3.04 -20.22 24.24
CA GLY A 577 1.80 -19.90 23.54
C GLY A 577 0.57 -19.90 24.46
N PHE A 578 0.69 -19.38 25.66
CA PHE A 578 -0.41 -19.17 26.61
C PHE A 578 -0.83 -17.70 26.59
N THR A 579 -2.11 -17.45 26.88
CA THR A 579 -2.66 -16.11 27.08
C THR A 579 -2.59 -15.76 28.57
N LEU A 580 -2.08 -14.59 28.90
CA LEU A 580 -2.02 -14.10 30.28
C LEU A 580 -3.43 -13.97 30.87
N LEU A 581 -3.58 -14.34 32.12
CA LEU A 581 -4.78 -14.09 32.93
C LEU A 581 -4.69 -12.69 33.54
N HIS A 582 -5.81 -11.97 33.56
CA HIS A 582 -5.87 -10.68 34.23
C HIS A 582 -5.76 -10.86 35.77
N PRO A 583 -5.18 -9.87 36.49
CA PRO A 583 -5.09 -9.91 37.95
C PRO A 583 -6.44 -10.03 38.67
N ASP A 584 -7.53 -9.62 37.97
CA ASP A 584 -8.89 -9.67 38.52
C ASP A 584 -9.58 -11.03 38.31
N ASP A 585 -8.93 -11.97 37.59
CA ASP A 585 -9.42 -13.34 37.45
C ASP A 585 -9.16 -14.07 38.78
N ASP A 586 -10.15 -14.80 39.30
CA ASP A 586 -10.07 -15.55 40.58
C ASP A 586 -9.10 -16.76 40.49
N TYR A 587 -8.14 -16.76 39.59
CA TYR A 587 -7.16 -17.82 39.39
C TYR A 587 -5.78 -17.43 39.92
N ILE A 588 -5.13 -18.38 40.62
CA ILE A 588 -3.73 -18.25 41.06
C ILE A 588 -2.72 -18.55 39.95
N PHE A 589 -3.20 -19.00 38.81
CA PHE A 589 -2.39 -19.29 37.63
C PHE A 589 -2.10 -18.02 36.84
N ASP A 590 -0.96 -18.01 36.16
CA ASP A 590 -0.47 -16.83 35.46
C ASP A 590 -1.06 -16.72 34.05
N ALA A 591 -1.35 -17.88 33.38
CA ALA A 591 -1.82 -17.87 32.00
C ALA A 591 -2.65 -19.13 31.69
N ARG A 592 -3.41 -19.07 30.56
CA ARG A 592 -4.30 -20.13 30.11
C ARG A 592 -4.12 -20.42 28.62
N ARG A 593 -4.22 -21.68 28.24
CA ARG A 593 -4.35 -22.13 26.86
C ARG A 593 -5.39 -23.28 26.78
N GLY A 594 -6.61 -22.95 26.35
CA GLY A 594 -7.74 -23.90 26.44
C GLY A 594 -7.98 -24.37 27.88
N ASN A 595 -7.89 -25.67 28.12
CA ASN A 595 -8.03 -26.25 29.48
C ASN A 595 -6.72 -26.33 30.25
N ALA A 596 -5.60 -25.92 29.69
CA ALA A 596 -4.30 -25.93 30.34
C ALA A 596 -4.05 -24.59 31.05
N LEU A 597 -3.73 -24.64 32.34
CA LEU A 597 -3.38 -23.51 33.18
C LEU A 597 -1.86 -23.51 33.41
N LEU A 598 -1.22 -22.39 33.15
CA LEU A 598 0.21 -22.19 33.37
C LEU A 598 0.47 -21.53 34.72
N LYS A 599 1.41 -22.10 35.50
CA LYS A 599 2.02 -21.43 36.63
C LYS A 599 3.51 -21.37 36.46
N VAL A 600 4.08 -20.15 36.55
CA VAL A 600 5.52 -19.92 36.52
C VAL A 600 6.00 -19.73 37.97
N VAL A 601 7.05 -20.44 38.34
CA VAL A 601 7.66 -20.38 39.69
C VAL A 601 9.11 -20.00 39.55
N GLU A 602 9.44 -18.78 39.96
CA GLU A 602 10.83 -18.35 40.14
C GLU A 602 11.39 -18.98 41.40
N GLY A 603 11.93 -20.19 41.25
CA GLY A 603 12.40 -20.98 42.38
C GLY A 603 12.23 -22.48 42.21
N VAL A 604 12.08 -23.19 43.31
CA VAL A 604 12.04 -24.66 43.35
C VAL A 604 10.60 -25.16 43.30
N ALA A 605 10.26 -25.92 42.23
CA ALA A 605 9.02 -26.67 42.20
C ALA A 605 9.12 -27.91 43.11
N THR A 606 8.20 -28.02 44.08
CA THR A 606 8.11 -29.13 45.03
C THR A 606 6.78 -29.89 44.85
N THR A 607 6.66 -31.06 45.51
CA THR A 607 5.42 -31.83 45.54
C THR A 607 4.29 -31.11 46.23
N GLU A 608 4.60 -30.31 47.28
CA GLU A 608 3.63 -29.50 48.04
C GLU A 608 3.01 -28.40 47.15
N ILE A 609 3.83 -27.74 46.29
CA ILE A 609 3.33 -26.78 45.33
C ILE A 609 2.41 -27.45 44.33
N VAL A 610 2.75 -28.66 43.85
CA VAL A 610 1.90 -29.45 42.96
C VAL A 610 0.56 -29.78 43.60
N ASP A 611 0.58 -30.27 44.85
CA ASP A 611 -0.64 -30.60 45.58
C ASP A 611 -1.54 -29.38 45.79
N TRP A 612 -0.94 -28.23 46.12
CA TRP A 612 -1.65 -26.99 46.27
C TRP A 612 -2.28 -26.52 44.95
N LEU A 613 -1.51 -26.49 43.84
CA LEU A 613 -2.02 -26.12 42.52
C LEU A 613 -3.14 -27.08 42.07
N ALA A 614 -2.99 -28.39 42.30
CA ALA A 614 -4.02 -29.37 41.94
C ALA A 614 -5.33 -29.18 42.72
N SER A 615 -5.27 -28.60 43.91
CA SER A 615 -6.48 -28.25 44.70
C SER A 615 -7.22 -27.03 44.19
N GLN A 616 -6.61 -26.25 43.28
CA GLN A 616 -7.15 -24.99 42.78
C GLN A 616 -7.78 -25.08 41.37
N ILE A 617 -7.59 -26.21 40.67
CA ILE A 617 -8.13 -26.40 39.33
C ILE A 617 -9.56 -26.93 39.34
N GLN A 618 -10.29 -26.67 38.27
CA GLN A 618 -11.61 -27.22 38.04
C GLN A 618 -11.55 -28.60 37.33
N PRO A 619 -12.62 -29.41 37.43
CA PRO A 619 -12.68 -30.68 36.70
C PRO A 619 -12.48 -30.50 35.19
N GLY A 620 -11.49 -31.21 34.62
CA GLY A 620 -11.14 -31.16 33.23
C GLY A 620 -10.01 -30.20 32.87
N GLU A 621 -9.54 -29.38 33.80
CA GLU A 621 -8.35 -28.55 33.62
C GLU A 621 -7.06 -29.33 33.87
N THR A 622 -5.98 -28.87 33.22
CA THR A 622 -4.63 -29.45 33.36
C THR A 622 -3.64 -28.36 33.78
N ILE A 623 -2.53 -28.75 34.35
CA ILE A 623 -1.49 -27.84 34.85
C ILE A 623 -0.24 -27.96 34.01
N VAL A 624 0.30 -26.81 33.58
CA VAL A 624 1.66 -26.65 33.08
C VAL A 624 2.42 -25.87 34.15
N LEU A 625 3.35 -26.52 34.86
CA LEU A 625 4.17 -25.91 35.89
C LEU A 625 5.55 -25.63 35.33
N ALA A 626 5.87 -24.36 35.11
CA ALA A 626 7.20 -23.90 34.68
C ALA A 626 7.99 -23.44 35.95
N ALA A 627 9.22 -23.93 36.11
CA ALA A 627 10.02 -23.53 37.27
C ALA A 627 11.51 -23.50 36.97
N THR A 628 12.25 -22.60 37.61
CA THR A 628 13.70 -22.46 37.43
C THR A 628 14.49 -23.63 38.05
N THR A 629 13.89 -24.33 38.96
CA THR A 629 14.44 -25.58 39.54
C THR A 629 13.30 -26.58 39.79
N VAL A 630 13.51 -27.83 39.46
CA VAL A 630 12.49 -28.90 39.62
C VAL A 630 13.08 -30.00 40.47
N MET A 631 12.46 -30.29 41.64
CA MET A 631 12.87 -31.39 42.51
C MET A 631 12.57 -32.75 41.87
N ASP A 632 13.36 -33.76 42.26
CA ASP A 632 13.12 -35.14 41.86
C ASP A 632 11.72 -35.61 42.27
N GLY A 633 11.06 -36.35 41.38
CA GLY A 633 9.73 -36.89 41.60
C GLY A 633 8.56 -35.96 41.28
N VAL A 634 8.75 -34.65 41.22
CA VAL A 634 7.68 -33.66 40.93
C VAL A 634 6.97 -33.92 39.59
N ARG A 635 7.71 -34.23 38.56
CA ARG A 635 7.15 -34.57 37.23
C ARG A 635 6.23 -35.79 37.27
N GLN A 636 6.63 -36.82 38.04
CA GLN A 636 5.84 -38.03 38.18
C GLN A 636 4.62 -37.81 39.08
N HIS A 637 4.78 -37.03 40.14
CA HIS A 637 3.73 -36.70 41.07
C HIS A 637 2.60 -35.92 40.38
N LEU A 638 2.94 -34.87 39.65
CA LEU A 638 1.96 -34.07 38.89
C LEU A 638 1.19 -34.92 37.86
N ARG A 639 1.88 -35.78 37.11
CA ARG A 639 1.21 -36.66 36.10
C ARG A 639 0.26 -37.66 36.75
N LYS A 640 0.56 -38.14 37.96
CA LYS A 640 -0.33 -39.03 38.70
C LYS A 640 -1.55 -38.30 39.24
N LEU A 641 -1.35 -37.09 39.74
CA LEU A 641 -2.40 -36.30 40.40
C LEU A 641 -3.38 -35.71 39.38
N VAL A 642 -2.85 -35.12 38.29
CA VAL A 642 -3.65 -34.48 37.24
C VAL A 642 -3.19 -34.99 35.88
N LYS A 643 -3.98 -35.91 35.31
CA LYS A 643 -3.68 -36.52 34.02
C LYS A 643 -3.65 -35.47 32.89
N GLY A 644 -2.61 -35.47 32.07
CA GLY A 644 -2.42 -34.49 30.98
C GLY A 644 -1.56 -33.28 31.38
N SER A 645 -1.23 -33.15 32.68
CA SER A 645 -0.35 -32.08 33.15
C SER A 645 1.13 -32.38 32.94
N ARG A 646 1.95 -31.30 32.89
CA ARG A 646 3.39 -31.41 32.66
C ARG A 646 4.17 -30.37 33.46
N VAL A 647 5.45 -30.64 33.68
CA VAL A 647 6.42 -29.70 34.26
C VAL A 647 7.43 -29.30 33.20
N VAL A 648 7.69 -28.02 33.09
CA VAL A 648 8.69 -27.38 32.24
C VAL A 648 9.81 -26.86 33.10
N ALA A 649 11.02 -27.39 32.96
CA ALA A 649 12.19 -26.86 33.63
C ALA A 649 12.75 -25.68 32.81
N LEU A 650 12.92 -24.54 33.50
CA LEU A 650 13.51 -23.34 32.90
C LEU A 650 15.03 -23.36 33.16
N PRO A 651 15.83 -23.00 32.15
CA PRO A 651 15.49 -22.68 30.78
C PRO A 651 15.37 -23.88 29.82
N ASP A 652 15.82 -25.09 30.23
CA ASP A 652 16.16 -26.22 29.35
C ASP A 652 14.99 -26.77 28.53
N ASP A 653 13.77 -26.72 29.05
CA ASP A 653 12.61 -27.35 28.42
C ASP A 653 11.71 -26.36 27.65
N VAL A 654 11.93 -25.05 27.82
CA VAL A 654 10.99 -24.05 27.27
C VAL A 654 10.86 -24.13 25.75
N PHE A 655 11.97 -24.22 25.06
CA PHE A 655 11.99 -24.26 23.58
C PHE A 655 11.63 -25.62 23.00
N ARG A 656 11.80 -26.72 23.75
CA ARG A 656 11.38 -28.08 23.34
C ARG A 656 9.86 -28.24 23.24
N TYR A 657 9.10 -27.42 23.97
CA TYR A 657 7.65 -27.49 24.00
C TYR A 657 6.99 -26.42 23.12
N SER A 658 7.75 -25.41 22.65
CA SER A 658 7.28 -24.43 21.70
C SER A 658 7.17 -24.97 20.27
N GLU A 659 8.02 -25.95 19.89
CA GLU A 659 8.00 -26.57 18.56
C GLU A 659 6.79 -27.50 18.30
N GLY A 660 6.04 -27.88 19.32
CA GLY A 660 4.91 -28.83 19.23
C GLY A 660 3.55 -28.19 18.85
N GLY A 661 3.50 -26.91 18.53
CA GLY A 661 2.26 -26.17 18.26
C GLY A 661 1.82 -26.08 16.80
N ASP A 662 2.68 -26.41 15.84
CA ASP A 662 2.45 -26.24 14.40
C ASP A 662 2.42 -27.57 13.60
N GLN A 663 1.87 -28.66 14.17
CA GLN A 663 1.53 -29.88 13.41
C GLN A 663 0.02 -30.08 13.30
#